data_1014eca94eea1a289fb22065ebab63f5
#
_entry.id   1014eca94eea1a289fb22065ebab63f5
#
_cell.length_a   1.000
_cell.length_b   1.000
_cell.length_c   1.000
_cell.angle_alpha   90.00
_cell.angle_beta   90.00
_cell.angle_gamma   90.00
#
_symmetry.space_group_name_H-M   'P 1'
#
loop_
_entity.id
_entity.type
_entity.pdbx_description
1 polymer ?
#
loop_
_entity_poly.entity_id
_entity_poly.type
_entity_poly.pdbx_seq_one_letter_code
_entity_poly.pdbx_strand_id
1 'polypeptide(L)'
;MQIEEIQNYPANLPVLVEDELFLYPFMITPIFINDSSNMKALDLAIKNDSMLFVAPSKLENGRNFDEIYNCGVIGTIMRKVPLPDGRVKILFQGYAKGKIIEQISNKPLEAKIELIKEDFLEGTKKEALLEVLKEKVKNLANISHYFSPDLLRTIEEGFDASRICDLILNTVRIKKQVAYEFFILTDLEQKLVKLIDLIAQEIEANKIQKEIKNKVHSRIDKVNKEYFLKEQLRQIQKELGSDTQKEDEVREYQKRLELKKKFMHEDAYKEIKKQIEKFERIHQDNSEASMIQTYIETALDIPFEKISKKKLDIKEVSKQLNHDHYALNKPKERIEEYFAVRELLEKRKIAEKDGAKVILCLYGPPGVGKTSLANSVSKALKRELIRIALGGLEDVNELRGHRRTYIGAMPGRITQGLIEAKQINPVIVLDEIDKLNRSFRGDPSAVLLEILDPEQNSKFRDYYLNFNIDLSKVIFIATANDISNIPAPLRDRMEFIELSSYTPSEKFHIMKKYLIPDELKKHGLKSNELSIDDETIELIISDYTRESGVRNLRRKVAELCRKSAKKLLLENIKKVIINTKNLNEFLDKKVFEIEKNNGENQVGQVNGLAWTSVGGDVLKVEAVKIKGKGELTLTGSLGDVMKESARIAFSMIKVLIDEGKIKIPKKIIIDPKVNVYDSYNIHIHVPDGATPKDGPSAGITISTAIASIFSDKKVKADVAMTGEIDLKGKVLPIGGLKEKLIAAYKADIKTALIPRKNYERDLKDIPSEVRDNMEIIAVDTFSDVLEYTLV
;
A
#
# COMPACT_ATOMS: atom_id res chain seq x y z
N MET A 1 9.13 -19.72 -47.05
CA MET A 1 8.31 -20.87 -46.74
C MET A 1 6.92 -20.52 -47.19
N GLN A 2 6.43 -21.17 -48.22
CA GLN A 2 5.14 -20.87 -48.83
C GLN A 2 4.01 -21.48 -48.00
N ILE A 3 2.83 -20.92 -48.09
CA ILE A 3 1.61 -21.30 -47.34
C ILE A 3 1.21 -22.79 -47.47
N GLU A 4 1.80 -23.52 -48.40
CA GLU A 4 1.53 -24.94 -48.65
C GLU A 4 2.10 -25.91 -47.62
N GLU A 5 3.05 -25.50 -46.75
CA GLU A 5 3.63 -26.39 -45.73
C GLU A 5 2.85 -26.43 -44.40
N ILE A 6 1.77 -25.63 -44.24
CA ILE A 6 1.01 -25.52 -42.96
C ILE A 6 -0.18 -26.51 -42.93
N GLN A 7 -0.32 -27.39 -43.90
CA GLN A 7 -1.46 -28.34 -43.99
C GLN A 7 -1.42 -29.48 -42.94
N ASN A 8 -0.37 -29.64 -42.15
CA ASN A 8 -0.24 -30.71 -41.15
C ASN A 8 0.11 -30.17 -39.76
N TYR A 9 -0.80 -29.42 -39.12
CA TYR A 9 -0.69 -29.17 -37.68
C TYR A 9 -1.67 -30.09 -36.91
N PRO A 10 -1.32 -30.53 -35.69
CA PRO A 10 -2.23 -31.32 -34.88
C PRO A 10 -3.52 -30.54 -34.58
N ALA A 11 -4.67 -31.18 -34.76
CA ALA A 11 -5.95 -30.53 -34.50
C ALA A 11 -6.09 -30.08 -33.03
N ASN A 12 -5.40 -30.75 -32.10
CA ASN A 12 -5.39 -30.47 -30.68
C ASN A 12 -4.03 -29.90 -30.32
N LEU A 13 -4.04 -28.71 -29.73
CA LEU A 13 -2.82 -28.00 -29.31
C LEU A 13 -2.88 -27.59 -27.84
N PRO A 14 -1.75 -27.67 -27.11
CA PRO A 14 -1.63 -27.04 -25.81
C PRO A 14 -1.78 -25.53 -25.95
N VAL A 15 -2.48 -24.91 -25.00
CA VAL A 15 -2.77 -23.48 -24.99
C VAL A 15 -1.88 -22.80 -23.93
N LEU A 16 -1.04 -21.89 -24.38
CA LEU A 16 -0.27 -21.00 -23.52
C LEU A 16 -0.97 -19.64 -23.46
N VAL A 17 -1.10 -19.09 -22.26
CA VAL A 17 -1.76 -17.80 -22.05
C VAL A 17 -0.71 -16.70 -21.90
N GLU A 18 -0.82 -15.65 -22.72
CA GLU A 18 0.10 -14.50 -22.70
C GLU A 18 -0.59 -13.25 -22.14
N ASP A 19 0.01 -12.68 -21.10
CA ASP A 19 -0.59 -11.56 -20.35
C ASP A 19 -0.13 -10.18 -20.84
N GLU A 20 1.11 -10.06 -21.28
CA GLU A 20 1.74 -8.76 -21.55
C GLU A 20 1.76 -8.41 -23.04
N LEU A 21 2.06 -9.38 -23.88
CA LEU A 21 2.27 -9.15 -25.30
C LEU A 21 1.07 -9.63 -26.13
N PHE A 22 0.82 -8.94 -27.24
CA PHE A 22 -0.09 -9.43 -28.26
C PHE A 22 0.74 -9.97 -29.43
N LEU A 23 0.56 -11.24 -29.76
CA LEU A 23 1.35 -11.90 -30.80
C LEU A 23 0.66 -11.87 -32.15
N TYR A 24 1.48 -11.87 -33.20
CA TYR A 24 1.04 -11.93 -34.56
C TYR A 24 1.76 -13.06 -35.31
N PRO A 25 1.16 -13.62 -36.39
CA PRO A 25 1.82 -14.62 -37.21
C PRO A 25 3.12 -14.11 -37.84
N PHE A 26 3.99 -15.04 -38.23
CA PHE A 26 5.28 -14.79 -38.88
C PHE A 26 6.28 -13.97 -38.06
N MET A 27 6.09 -13.87 -36.77
CA MET A 27 7.01 -13.19 -35.85
C MET A 27 7.66 -14.15 -34.88
N ILE A 28 8.91 -13.87 -34.55
CA ILE A 28 9.63 -14.56 -33.48
C ILE A 28 9.58 -13.69 -32.25
N THR A 29 8.88 -14.15 -31.21
CA THR A 29 8.65 -13.38 -29.99
C THR A 29 9.19 -14.13 -28.78
N PRO A 30 9.97 -13.47 -27.90
CA PRO A 30 10.37 -14.05 -26.63
C PRO A 30 9.18 -13.98 -25.66
N ILE A 31 8.77 -15.12 -25.09
CA ILE A 31 7.74 -15.23 -24.07
C ILE A 31 8.40 -15.69 -22.77
N PHE A 32 8.03 -15.07 -21.65
CA PHE A 32 8.51 -15.41 -20.33
C PHE A 32 7.42 -16.12 -19.54
N ILE A 33 7.71 -17.34 -19.10
CA ILE A 33 6.78 -18.20 -18.38
C ILE A 33 7.19 -18.27 -16.92
N ASN A 34 6.27 -17.88 -16.03
CA ASN A 34 6.48 -17.83 -14.57
C ASN A 34 5.43 -18.63 -13.79
N ASP A 35 4.40 -19.17 -14.44
CA ASP A 35 3.28 -19.85 -13.79
C ASP A 35 3.23 -21.35 -14.12
N SER A 36 2.64 -22.12 -13.21
CA SER A 36 2.59 -23.58 -13.31
C SER A 36 1.65 -24.11 -14.40
N SER A 37 0.66 -23.33 -14.84
CA SER A 37 -0.27 -23.72 -15.89
C SER A 37 0.41 -23.67 -17.25
N ASN A 38 1.03 -22.53 -17.56
CA ASN A 38 1.79 -22.35 -18.80
C ASN A 38 3.02 -23.27 -18.86
N MET A 39 3.66 -23.58 -17.70
CA MET A 39 4.76 -24.56 -17.66
C MET A 39 4.29 -25.96 -18.08
N LYS A 40 3.13 -26.41 -17.62
CA LYS A 40 2.57 -27.73 -18.02
C LYS A 40 2.16 -27.75 -19.49
N ALA A 41 1.58 -26.66 -20.00
CA ALA A 41 1.27 -26.51 -21.42
C ALA A 41 2.54 -26.54 -22.27
N LEU A 42 3.61 -25.89 -21.84
CA LEU A 42 4.92 -25.93 -22.48
C LEU A 42 5.52 -27.34 -22.52
N ASP A 43 5.48 -28.05 -21.39
CA ASP A 43 6.02 -29.42 -21.32
C ASP A 43 5.23 -30.40 -22.19
N LEU A 44 3.91 -30.19 -22.34
CA LEU A 44 3.05 -30.93 -23.26
C LEU A 44 3.38 -30.61 -24.72
N ALA A 45 3.57 -29.33 -25.04
CA ALA A 45 3.95 -28.90 -26.40
C ALA A 45 5.30 -29.50 -26.83
N ILE A 46 6.30 -29.53 -25.94
CA ILE A 46 7.63 -30.11 -26.25
C ILE A 46 7.55 -31.61 -26.55
N LYS A 47 6.59 -32.32 -25.95
CA LYS A 47 6.34 -33.75 -26.25
C LYS A 47 5.60 -33.95 -27.57
N ASN A 48 4.89 -32.96 -28.06
CA ASN A 48 4.05 -32.98 -29.25
C ASN A 48 4.60 -32.00 -30.30
N ASP A 49 5.68 -32.37 -30.98
CA ASP A 49 6.32 -31.65 -32.11
C ASP A 49 6.64 -30.17 -31.82
N SER A 50 6.73 -29.77 -30.56
CA SER A 50 6.97 -28.38 -30.10
C SER A 50 5.96 -27.34 -30.60
N MET A 51 4.78 -27.76 -31.04
CA MET A 51 3.71 -26.88 -31.49
C MET A 51 2.85 -26.43 -30.32
N LEU A 52 2.43 -25.18 -30.39
CA LEU A 52 1.74 -24.47 -29.29
C LEU A 52 0.76 -23.45 -29.86
N PHE A 53 -0.37 -23.30 -29.22
CA PHE A 53 -1.27 -22.18 -29.45
C PHE A 53 -1.12 -21.14 -28.35
N VAL A 54 -0.86 -19.89 -28.71
CA VAL A 54 -0.75 -18.79 -27.75
C VAL A 54 -1.97 -17.92 -27.82
N ALA A 55 -2.73 -17.87 -26.72
CA ALA A 55 -3.92 -17.05 -26.57
C ALA A 55 -3.64 -15.83 -25.67
N PRO A 56 -4.06 -14.61 -26.06
CA PRO A 56 -3.96 -13.46 -25.19
C PRO A 56 -4.99 -13.53 -24.06
N SER A 57 -4.59 -13.13 -22.86
CA SER A 57 -5.47 -13.04 -21.69
C SER A 57 -6.38 -11.81 -21.73
N LYS A 58 -7.63 -11.95 -21.26
CA LYS A 58 -8.56 -10.82 -21.01
C LYS A 58 -8.28 -10.10 -19.69
N LEU A 59 -7.77 -10.85 -18.69
CA LEU A 59 -7.52 -10.39 -17.32
C LEU A 59 -6.05 -10.61 -16.97
N GLU A 60 -5.49 -9.80 -16.11
CA GLU A 60 -4.16 -10.07 -15.56
C GLU A 60 -4.17 -11.41 -14.80
N ASN A 61 -3.22 -12.28 -15.18
CA ASN A 61 -3.09 -13.63 -14.64
C ASN A 61 -4.27 -14.59 -14.90
N GLY A 62 -5.09 -14.34 -15.91
CA GLY A 62 -6.15 -15.26 -16.33
C GLY A 62 -5.57 -16.59 -16.83
N ARG A 63 -6.08 -17.74 -16.32
CA ARG A 63 -5.54 -19.08 -16.63
C ARG A 63 -6.63 -20.11 -16.93
N ASN A 64 -7.86 -19.64 -17.19
CA ASN A 64 -9.01 -20.47 -17.60
C ASN A 64 -9.52 -20.03 -18.96
N PHE A 65 -10.23 -20.91 -19.67
CA PHE A 65 -10.75 -20.60 -21.00
C PHE A 65 -11.71 -19.39 -21.04
N ASP A 66 -12.43 -19.10 -19.96
CA ASP A 66 -13.32 -17.93 -19.86
C ASP A 66 -12.56 -16.61 -19.75
N GLU A 67 -11.34 -16.66 -19.27
CA GLU A 67 -10.47 -15.52 -18.98
C GLU A 67 -9.52 -15.17 -20.15
N ILE A 68 -9.53 -15.95 -21.22
CA ILE A 68 -8.71 -15.74 -22.40
C ILE A 68 -9.57 -15.41 -23.63
N TYR A 69 -8.92 -14.84 -24.63
CA TYR A 69 -9.55 -14.64 -25.92
C TYR A 69 -9.56 -15.96 -26.73
N ASN A 70 -10.61 -16.18 -27.52
CA ASN A 70 -10.79 -17.41 -28.26
C ASN A 70 -9.91 -17.52 -29.54
N CYS A 71 -9.31 -16.41 -29.97
CA CYS A 71 -8.41 -16.38 -31.12
C CYS A 71 -7.00 -16.05 -30.66
N GLY A 72 -6.02 -16.66 -31.29
CA GLY A 72 -4.61 -16.50 -30.95
C GLY A 72 -3.72 -17.03 -32.11
N VAL A 73 -2.44 -17.23 -31.79
CA VAL A 73 -1.43 -17.61 -32.79
C VAL A 73 -0.99 -19.07 -32.60
N ILE A 74 -1.02 -19.83 -33.65
CA ILE A 74 -0.42 -21.17 -33.75
C ILE A 74 1.04 -21.00 -34.15
N GLY A 75 1.94 -21.66 -33.47
CA GLY A 75 3.36 -21.62 -33.80
C GLY A 75 4.17 -22.71 -33.11
N THR A 76 5.47 -22.62 -33.24
CA THR A 76 6.42 -23.58 -32.66
C THR A 76 7.38 -22.91 -31.69
N ILE A 77 7.88 -23.70 -30.75
CA ILE A 77 8.93 -23.32 -29.83
C ILE A 77 10.29 -23.58 -30.49
N MET A 78 10.97 -22.52 -30.88
CA MET A 78 12.32 -22.60 -31.46
C MET A 78 13.40 -22.89 -30.43
N ARG A 79 13.27 -22.33 -29.23
CA ARG A 79 14.27 -22.46 -28.16
C ARG A 79 13.64 -22.27 -26.78
N LYS A 80 14.06 -23.12 -25.82
CA LYS A 80 13.72 -23.01 -24.39
C LYS A 80 15.00 -22.67 -23.61
N VAL A 81 14.96 -21.64 -22.77
CA VAL A 81 16.09 -21.21 -21.94
C VAL A 81 15.59 -21.02 -20.50
N PRO A 82 16.03 -21.85 -19.55
CA PRO A 82 15.74 -21.63 -18.16
C PRO A 82 16.52 -20.40 -17.64
N LEU A 83 15.89 -19.58 -16.82
CA LEU A 83 16.51 -18.40 -16.22
C LEU A 83 16.89 -18.68 -14.75
N PRO A 84 17.88 -17.97 -14.22
CA PRO A 84 18.35 -18.18 -12.83
C PRO A 84 17.30 -17.88 -11.75
N ASP A 85 16.26 -17.11 -12.09
CA ASP A 85 15.14 -16.73 -11.20
C ASP A 85 13.97 -17.73 -11.21
N GLY A 86 14.13 -18.89 -11.86
CA GLY A 86 13.13 -19.94 -11.95
C GLY A 86 12.10 -19.76 -13.07
N ARG A 87 12.13 -18.65 -13.81
CA ARG A 87 11.32 -18.45 -15.02
C ARG A 87 11.92 -19.20 -16.20
N VAL A 88 11.09 -19.46 -17.20
CA VAL A 88 11.52 -20.03 -18.46
C VAL A 88 11.26 -19.04 -19.59
N LYS A 89 12.30 -18.73 -20.36
CA LYS A 89 12.17 -17.95 -21.60
C LYS A 89 12.06 -18.91 -22.78
N ILE A 90 11.02 -18.76 -23.60
CA ILE A 90 10.91 -19.45 -24.88
C ILE A 90 11.01 -18.45 -26.03
N LEU A 91 11.57 -18.88 -27.14
CA LEU A 91 11.45 -18.19 -28.41
C LEU A 91 10.35 -18.88 -29.21
N PHE A 92 9.23 -18.18 -29.35
CA PHE A 92 8.06 -18.66 -30.05
C PHE A 92 8.02 -18.06 -31.45
N GLN A 93 7.89 -18.90 -32.47
CA GLN A 93 7.67 -18.50 -33.86
C GLN A 93 6.22 -18.75 -34.23
N GLY A 94 5.44 -17.71 -34.46
CA GLY A 94 4.06 -17.81 -34.93
C GLY A 94 3.99 -18.13 -36.41
N TYR A 95 3.03 -18.98 -36.80
CA TYR A 95 2.80 -19.36 -38.21
C TYR A 95 1.46 -18.88 -38.72
N ALA A 96 0.39 -19.09 -37.96
CA ALA A 96 -0.97 -18.82 -38.43
C ALA A 96 -1.88 -18.33 -37.32
N LYS A 97 -2.99 -17.70 -37.70
CA LYS A 97 -4.08 -17.36 -36.81
C LYS A 97 -4.98 -18.55 -36.56
N GLY A 98 -5.32 -18.81 -35.31
CA GLY A 98 -6.21 -19.91 -34.94
C GLY A 98 -7.33 -19.44 -34.03
N LYS A 99 -8.42 -20.23 -34.04
CA LYS A 99 -9.58 -20.03 -33.15
C LYS A 99 -9.85 -21.30 -32.38
N ILE A 100 -10.10 -21.20 -31.10
CA ILE A 100 -10.53 -22.31 -30.26
C ILE A 100 -11.95 -22.69 -30.61
N ILE A 101 -12.16 -23.96 -31.03
CA ILE A 101 -13.46 -24.55 -31.37
C ILE A 101 -13.99 -25.36 -30.21
N GLU A 102 -13.14 -26.14 -29.56
CA GLU A 102 -13.52 -27.07 -28.50
C GLU A 102 -12.44 -27.09 -27.40
N GLN A 103 -12.86 -27.07 -26.17
CA GLN A 103 -11.98 -27.19 -25.01
C GLN A 103 -11.80 -28.68 -24.70
N ILE A 104 -10.55 -29.14 -24.64
CA ILE A 104 -10.24 -30.56 -24.41
C ILE A 104 -9.86 -30.80 -22.96
N SER A 105 -8.98 -29.94 -22.40
CA SER A 105 -8.49 -30.05 -21.03
C SER A 105 -8.26 -28.69 -20.43
N ASN A 106 -8.52 -28.58 -19.12
CA ASN A 106 -8.27 -27.37 -18.33
C ASN A 106 -6.95 -27.41 -17.53
N LYS A 107 -6.28 -28.56 -17.46
CA LYS A 107 -5.02 -28.72 -16.67
C LYS A 107 -4.11 -29.81 -17.24
N PRO A 108 -3.16 -29.50 -18.18
CA PRO A 108 -2.91 -28.18 -18.80
C PRO A 108 -4.05 -27.77 -19.74
N LEU A 109 -4.08 -26.47 -20.09
CA LEU A 109 -5.02 -25.98 -21.08
C LEU A 109 -4.70 -26.62 -22.43
N GLU A 110 -5.67 -27.32 -23.04
CA GLU A 110 -5.57 -27.95 -24.36
C GLU A 110 -6.88 -27.75 -25.09
N ALA A 111 -6.80 -27.36 -26.34
CA ALA A 111 -7.97 -27.08 -27.15
C ALA A 111 -7.80 -27.57 -28.60
N LYS A 112 -8.93 -27.83 -29.23
CA LYS A 112 -9.01 -28.03 -30.66
C LYS A 112 -9.05 -26.69 -31.37
N ILE A 113 -8.10 -26.47 -32.26
CA ILE A 113 -7.88 -25.19 -32.93
C ILE A 113 -8.24 -25.31 -34.41
N GLU A 114 -8.96 -24.31 -34.90
CA GLU A 114 -9.24 -24.16 -36.34
C GLU A 114 -8.49 -22.93 -36.87
N LEU A 115 -7.96 -23.04 -38.10
CA LEU A 115 -7.31 -21.93 -38.78
C LEU A 115 -8.31 -20.85 -39.16
N ILE A 116 -7.97 -19.62 -38.87
CA ILE A 116 -8.69 -18.45 -39.36
C ILE A 116 -8.15 -18.15 -40.77
N LYS A 117 -8.99 -18.34 -41.79
CA LYS A 117 -8.68 -17.91 -43.15
C LYS A 117 -9.10 -16.46 -43.31
N GLU A 118 -8.20 -15.65 -43.83
CA GLU A 118 -8.51 -14.26 -44.18
C GLU A 118 -9.04 -14.23 -45.63
N ASP A 119 -9.97 -13.30 -45.85
CA ASP A 119 -10.54 -13.13 -47.19
C ASP A 119 -9.53 -12.50 -48.15
N PHE A 120 -9.44 -13.04 -49.35
CA PHE A 120 -8.54 -12.49 -50.36
C PHE A 120 -9.11 -11.19 -50.94
N LEU A 121 -8.35 -10.13 -50.91
CA LEU A 121 -8.63 -8.91 -51.63
C LEU A 121 -7.71 -8.84 -52.85
N GLU A 122 -8.28 -8.83 -54.05
CA GLU A 122 -7.53 -8.73 -55.30
C GLU A 122 -7.86 -7.45 -56.07
N GLY A 123 -6.95 -7.02 -56.93
CA GLY A 123 -7.16 -5.91 -57.85
C GLY A 123 -6.71 -4.54 -57.39
N THR A 124 -7.02 -3.53 -58.16
CA THR A 124 -6.58 -2.12 -57.99
C THR A 124 -6.95 -1.50 -56.66
N LYS A 125 -8.02 -1.99 -56.01
CA LYS A 125 -8.44 -1.48 -54.69
C LYS A 125 -7.49 -1.88 -53.58
N LYS A 126 -6.96 -3.11 -53.61
CA LYS A 126 -5.93 -3.58 -52.68
C LYS A 126 -4.66 -2.73 -52.80
N GLU A 127 -4.20 -2.52 -54.02
CA GLU A 127 -3.01 -1.74 -54.31
C GLU A 127 -3.16 -0.30 -53.82
N ALA A 128 -4.30 0.33 -54.08
CA ALA A 128 -4.58 1.69 -53.65
C ALA A 128 -4.59 1.84 -52.09
N LEU A 129 -5.25 0.90 -51.39
CA LEU A 129 -5.29 0.94 -49.91
C LEU A 129 -3.91 0.69 -49.29
N LEU A 130 -3.12 -0.23 -49.89
CA LEU A 130 -1.75 -0.48 -49.43
C LEU A 130 -0.85 0.73 -49.65
N GLU A 131 -0.99 1.42 -50.80
CA GLU A 131 -0.19 2.62 -51.09
C GLU A 131 -0.50 3.74 -50.10
N VAL A 132 -1.80 3.98 -49.80
CA VAL A 132 -2.22 4.93 -48.77
C VAL A 132 -1.68 4.54 -47.40
N LEU A 133 -1.73 3.27 -47.03
CA LEU A 133 -1.21 2.81 -45.75
C LEU A 133 0.31 3.03 -45.64
N LYS A 134 1.07 2.65 -46.70
CA LYS A 134 2.52 2.84 -46.75
C LYS A 134 2.90 4.32 -46.64
N GLU A 135 2.18 5.21 -47.30
CA GLU A 135 2.38 6.67 -47.22
C GLU A 135 2.12 7.17 -45.78
N LYS A 136 1.04 6.72 -45.15
CA LYS A 136 0.73 7.13 -43.76
C LYS A 136 1.76 6.61 -42.77
N VAL A 137 2.22 5.36 -42.92
CA VAL A 137 3.30 4.80 -42.10
C VAL A 137 4.59 5.57 -42.25
N LYS A 138 4.95 5.97 -43.46
CA LYS A 138 6.11 6.82 -43.72
C LYS A 138 5.99 8.20 -43.07
N ASN A 139 4.80 8.78 -43.14
CA ASN A 139 4.50 10.02 -42.43
C ASN A 139 4.60 9.90 -40.91
N LEU A 140 4.10 8.81 -40.33
CA LEU A 140 4.24 8.52 -38.89
C LEU A 140 5.71 8.31 -38.51
N ALA A 141 6.48 7.58 -39.32
CA ALA A 141 7.90 7.34 -39.09
C ALA A 141 8.74 8.63 -39.05
N ASN A 142 8.38 9.61 -39.89
CA ASN A 142 9.05 10.92 -39.91
C ASN A 142 8.76 11.77 -38.62
N ILE A 143 7.69 11.44 -37.90
CA ILE A 143 7.25 12.22 -36.74
C ILE A 143 7.59 11.48 -35.43
N SER A 144 7.64 10.15 -35.47
CA SER A 144 7.87 9.27 -34.34
C SER A 144 9.04 8.30 -34.58
N HIS A 145 9.58 7.74 -33.52
CA HIS A 145 10.69 6.76 -33.59
C HIS A 145 10.16 5.30 -33.55
N TYR A 146 8.91 5.06 -33.91
CA TYR A 146 8.32 3.71 -33.87
C TYR A 146 8.91 2.75 -34.90
N PHE A 147 9.28 3.22 -36.07
CA PHE A 147 9.74 2.40 -37.17
C PHE A 147 11.24 2.54 -37.39
N SER A 148 11.95 1.39 -37.36
CA SER A 148 13.35 1.36 -37.79
C SER A 148 13.46 1.47 -39.31
N PRO A 149 14.58 1.95 -39.87
CA PRO A 149 14.78 2.02 -41.33
C PRO A 149 14.61 0.67 -42.02
N ASP A 150 15.08 -0.42 -41.40
CA ASP A 150 14.97 -1.78 -41.96
C ASP A 150 13.52 -2.25 -42.01
N LEU A 151 12.71 -1.90 -41.00
CA LEU A 151 11.30 -2.25 -40.97
C LEU A 151 10.49 -1.48 -42.02
N LEU A 152 10.79 -0.19 -42.22
CA LEU A 152 10.18 0.60 -43.27
C LEU A 152 10.48 0.03 -44.64
N ARG A 153 11.73 -0.38 -44.88
CA ARG A 153 12.11 -1.05 -46.12
C ARG A 153 11.37 -2.37 -46.36
N THR A 154 11.21 -3.15 -45.28
CA THR A 154 10.43 -4.39 -45.31
C THR A 154 8.96 -4.17 -45.68
N ILE A 155 8.35 -3.07 -45.19
CA ILE A 155 6.97 -2.69 -45.54
C ILE A 155 6.86 -2.20 -46.99
N GLU A 156 7.89 -1.51 -47.51
CA GLU A 156 7.95 -1.00 -48.88
C GLU A 156 8.18 -2.09 -49.90
N GLU A 157 9.06 -3.06 -49.64
CA GLU A 157 9.50 -4.13 -50.56
C GLU A 157 8.48 -5.24 -50.78
N GLY A 158 7.37 -5.26 -50.04
CA GLY A 158 6.18 -6.03 -50.42
C GLY A 158 6.07 -7.45 -49.88
N PHE A 159 5.56 -7.60 -48.66
CA PHE A 159 4.90 -8.82 -48.21
C PHE A 159 3.40 -8.79 -48.56
N ASP A 160 2.73 -9.90 -48.32
CA ASP A 160 1.26 -9.94 -48.37
C ASP A 160 0.61 -8.87 -47.50
N ALA A 161 -0.49 -8.30 -47.95
CA ALA A 161 -1.15 -7.15 -47.28
C ALA A 161 -1.51 -7.43 -45.82
N SER A 162 -1.97 -8.66 -45.52
CA SER A 162 -2.28 -9.03 -44.15
C SER A 162 -1.04 -9.01 -43.25
N ARG A 163 0.08 -9.52 -43.78
CA ARG A 163 1.36 -9.53 -43.04
C ARG A 163 1.90 -8.12 -42.80
N ILE A 164 1.72 -7.20 -43.76
CA ILE A 164 2.07 -5.80 -43.59
C ILE A 164 1.23 -5.18 -42.46
N CYS A 165 -0.08 -5.48 -42.43
CA CYS A 165 -0.95 -5.00 -41.33
C CYS A 165 -0.48 -5.50 -39.96
N ASP A 166 -0.19 -6.77 -39.84
CA ASP A 166 0.22 -7.39 -38.56
C ASP A 166 1.61 -6.85 -38.11
N LEU A 167 2.53 -6.58 -39.04
CA LEU A 167 3.82 -5.90 -38.75
C LEU A 167 3.63 -4.48 -38.19
N ILE A 168 2.75 -3.71 -38.83
CA ILE A 168 2.46 -2.34 -38.40
C ILE A 168 1.81 -2.34 -37.01
N LEU A 169 0.79 -3.18 -36.81
CA LEU A 169 0.07 -3.31 -35.52
C LEU A 169 1.01 -3.71 -34.36
N ASN A 170 1.95 -4.60 -34.63
CA ASN A 170 2.96 -4.98 -33.62
C ASN A 170 3.92 -3.83 -33.27
N THR A 171 4.19 -2.94 -34.23
CA THR A 171 5.15 -1.85 -34.07
C THR A 171 4.55 -0.66 -33.31
N VAL A 172 3.28 -0.32 -33.55
CA VAL A 172 2.61 0.87 -33.01
C VAL A 172 2.18 0.71 -31.53
N ARG A 173 2.30 -0.48 -30.94
CA ARG A 173 2.00 -0.76 -29.53
C ARG A 173 0.61 -0.28 -29.08
N ILE A 174 -0.41 -0.74 -29.74
CA ILE A 174 -1.81 -0.48 -29.39
C ILE A 174 -2.28 -1.28 -28.17
N LYS A 175 -3.38 -0.82 -27.53
CA LYS A 175 -4.00 -1.55 -26.43
C LYS A 175 -4.44 -2.94 -26.86
N LYS A 176 -4.26 -3.94 -26.00
CA LYS A 176 -4.54 -5.36 -26.27
C LYS A 176 -5.95 -5.61 -26.82
N GLN A 177 -6.96 -4.92 -26.29
CA GLN A 177 -8.33 -5.04 -26.78
C GLN A 177 -8.47 -4.61 -28.25
N VAL A 178 -7.86 -3.48 -28.60
CA VAL A 178 -7.85 -2.96 -29.98
C VAL A 178 -7.05 -3.91 -30.90
N ALA A 179 -5.89 -4.40 -30.41
CA ALA A 179 -5.11 -5.39 -31.16
C ALA A 179 -5.93 -6.66 -31.47
N TYR A 180 -6.71 -7.13 -30.49
CA TYR A 180 -7.58 -8.29 -30.68
C TYR A 180 -8.71 -8.02 -31.71
N GLU A 181 -9.32 -6.83 -31.66
CA GLU A 181 -10.34 -6.44 -32.65
C GLU A 181 -9.79 -6.48 -34.09
N PHE A 182 -8.56 -6.01 -34.32
CA PHE A 182 -7.89 -6.13 -35.62
C PHE A 182 -7.52 -7.56 -35.97
N PHE A 183 -7.14 -8.36 -34.97
CA PHE A 183 -6.70 -9.73 -35.18
C PHE A 183 -7.80 -10.67 -35.68
N ILE A 184 -9.04 -10.46 -35.19
CA ILE A 184 -10.22 -11.29 -35.58
C ILE A 184 -10.88 -10.85 -36.90
N LEU A 185 -10.51 -9.68 -37.45
CA LEU A 185 -11.03 -9.22 -38.72
C LEU A 185 -10.49 -10.10 -39.84
N THR A 186 -11.39 -10.84 -40.51
CA THR A 186 -11.09 -11.67 -41.69
C THR A 186 -11.16 -10.89 -42.99
N ASP A 187 -12.01 -9.86 -43.06
CA ASP A 187 -12.13 -8.94 -44.20
C ASP A 187 -10.90 -8.01 -44.24
N LEU A 188 -10.03 -8.28 -45.22
CA LEU A 188 -8.79 -7.55 -45.43
C LEU A 188 -9.02 -6.06 -45.79
N GLU A 189 -10.09 -5.76 -46.48
CA GLU A 189 -10.46 -4.40 -46.84
C GLU A 189 -10.77 -3.58 -45.57
N GLN A 190 -11.66 -4.09 -44.72
CA GLN A 190 -12.02 -3.45 -43.47
C GLN A 190 -10.80 -3.31 -42.53
N LYS A 191 -9.93 -4.31 -42.53
CA LYS A 191 -8.70 -4.29 -41.71
C LYS A 191 -7.77 -3.19 -42.20
N LEU A 192 -7.56 -3.03 -43.51
CA LEU A 192 -6.72 -1.94 -44.06
C LEU A 192 -7.30 -0.56 -43.80
N VAL A 193 -8.60 -0.36 -43.99
CA VAL A 193 -9.27 0.92 -43.75
C VAL A 193 -9.14 1.33 -42.27
N LYS A 194 -9.49 0.43 -41.35
CA LYS A 194 -9.35 0.70 -39.91
C LYS A 194 -7.90 0.97 -39.49
N LEU A 195 -6.94 0.28 -40.11
CA LEU A 195 -5.52 0.51 -39.81
C LEU A 195 -5.04 1.89 -40.31
N ILE A 196 -5.51 2.31 -41.50
CA ILE A 196 -5.24 3.64 -42.03
C ILE A 196 -5.78 4.72 -41.09
N ASP A 197 -7.00 4.54 -40.55
CA ASP A 197 -7.60 5.46 -39.58
C ASP A 197 -6.83 5.50 -38.29
N LEU A 198 -6.41 4.34 -37.76
CA LEU A 198 -5.59 4.24 -36.56
C LEU A 198 -4.27 5.00 -36.73
N ILE A 199 -3.57 4.76 -37.85
CA ILE A 199 -2.31 5.44 -38.14
C ILE A 199 -2.51 6.98 -38.31
N ALA A 200 -3.63 7.37 -38.90
CA ALA A 200 -3.98 8.79 -39.00
C ALA A 200 -4.18 9.45 -37.62
N GLN A 201 -4.86 8.77 -36.70
CA GLN A 201 -5.03 9.24 -35.31
C GLN A 201 -3.68 9.33 -34.57
N GLU A 202 -2.79 8.35 -34.76
CA GLU A 202 -1.45 8.36 -34.18
C GLU A 202 -0.58 9.50 -34.72
N ILE A 203 -0.70 9.82 -36.00
CA ILE A 203 -0.03 10.97 -36.62
C ILE A 203 -0.51 12.28 -35.97
N GLU A 204 -1.83 12.42 -35.77
CA GLU A 204 -2.41 13.61 -35.18
C GLU A 204 -2.00 13.77 -33.71
N ALA A 205 -2.06 12.69 -32.94
CA ALA A 205 -1.61 12.66 -31.54
C ALA A 205 -0.14 13.06 -31.41
N ASN A 206 0.74 12.53 -32.26
CA ASN A 206 2.16 12.86 -32.26
C ASN A 206 2.44 14.27 -32.75
N LYS A 207 1.65 14.83 -33.66
CA LYS A 207 1.73 16.25 -34.08
C LYS A 207 1.37 17.17 -32.91
N ILE A 208 0.25 16.91 -32.22
CA ILE A 208 -0.16 17.68 -31.06
C ILE A 208 0.90 17.62 -29.96
N GLN A 209 1.45 16.44 -29.71
CA GLN A 209 2.53 16.27 -28.72
C GLN A 209 3.79 17.06 -29.09
N LYS A 210 4.14 17.11 -30.38
CA LYS A 210 5.26 17.91 -30.92
C LYS A 210 4.97 19.42 -30.85
N GLU A 211 3.74 19.83 -31.12
CA GLU A 211 3.33 21.22 -30.94
C GLU A 211 3.35 21.67 -29.48
N ILE A 212 2.91 20.82 -28.56
CA ILE A 212 3.03 21.10 -27.13
C ILE A 212 4.50 21.20 -26.73
N LYS A 213 5.34 20.25 -27.17
CA LYS A 213 6.79 20.31 -26.94
C LYS A 213 7.39 21.57 -27.52
N ASN A 214 7.01 21.96 -28.75
CA ASN A 214 7.50 23.16 -29.40
C ASN A 214 7.00 24.44 -28.70
N LYS A 215 5.75 24.47 -28.19
CA LYS A 215 5.25 25.59 -27.36
C LYS A 215 5.97 25.67 -26.01
N VAL A 216 6.33 24.53 -25.43
CA VAL A 216 7.19 24.46 -24.24
C VAL A 216 8.60 24.91 -24.60
N HIS A 217 9.16 24.41 -25.71
CA HIS A 217 10.48 24.88 -26.20
C HIS A 217 10.50 26.37 -26.57
N SER A 218 9.46 26.90 -27.23
CA SER A 218 9.41 28.34 -27.55
C SER A 218 9.27 29.25 -26.33
N ARG A 219 8.69 28.73 -25.21
CA ARG A 219 8.80 29.41 -23.91
C ARG A 219 10.17 29.27 -23.28
N ILE A 220 10.79 28.10 -23.43
CA ILE A 220 12.18 27.86 -23.03
C ILE A 220 13.14 28.65 -23.91
N ASP A 221 12.86 28.77 -25.22
CA ASP A 221 13.68 29.56 -26.17
C ASP A 221 13.58 31.09 -25.95
N LYS A 222 12.44 31.58 -25.43
CA LYS A 222 12.39 32.97 -24.93
C LYS A 222 13.25 33.17 -23.68
N VAL A 223 13.19 32.21 -22.75
CA VAL A 223 14.08 32.20 -21.58
C VAL A 223 15.52 31.91 -21.99
N ASN A 224 15.73 31.03 -22.98
CA ASN A 224 17.05 30.72 -23.54
C ASN A 224 17.58 31.86 -24.43
N LYS A 225 16.72 32.62 -25.06
CA LYS A 225 17.17 33.83 -25.84
C LYS A 225 17.58 34.96 -24.91
N GLU A 226 16.94 35.13 -23.77
CA GLU A 226 17.45 35.96 -22.67
C GLU A 226 18.71 35.37 -22.06
N TYR A 227 18.77 34.05 -21.94
CA TYR A 227 19.96 33.34 -21.50
C TYR A 227 21.08 33.41 -22.57
N PHE A 228 20.75 33.26 -23.86
CA PHE A 228 21.70 33.33 -24.97
C PHE A 228 22.24 34.75 -25.19
N LEU A 229 21.40 35.78 -25.00
CA LEU A 229 21.85 37.16 -24.95
C LEU A 229 22.69 37.47 -23.71
N LYS A 230 22.34 36.85 -22.57
CA LYS A 230 23.23 36.84 -21.40
C LYS A 230 24.51 36.05 -21.64
N GLU A 231 24.43 34.96 -22.40
CA GLU A 231 25.59 34.13 -22.74
C GLU A 231 26.45 34.75 -23.84
N GLN A 232 25.87 35.48 -24.80
CA GLN A 232 26.65 36.33 -25.70
C GLN A 232 27.29 37.51 -24.99
N LEU A 233 26.61 38.16 -24.06
CA LEU A 233 27.21 39.10 -23.12
C LEU A 233 28.33 38.45 -22.31
N ARG A 234 28.14 37.20 -21.92
CA ARG A 234 29.08 36.37 -21.17
C ARG A 234 30.25 35.91 -22.04
N GLN A 235 30.05 35.61 -23.36
CA GLN A 235 31.12 35.34 -24.31
C GLN A 235 31.90 36.58 -24.67
N ILE A 236 31.26 37.70 -24.80
CA ILE A 236 31.94 39.01 -24.98
C ILE A 236 32.69 39.41 -23.69
N GLN A 237 32.13 39.09 -22.53
CA GLN A 237 32.83 39.20 -21.26
C GLN A 237 33.95 38.15 -21.11
N LYS A 238 33.84 36.97 -21.79
CA LYS A 238 34.86 35.94 -21.90
C LYS A 238 36.04 36.32 -22.75
N GLU A 239 35.79 36.96 -23.85
CA GLU A 239 36.88 37.58 -24.70
C GLU A 239 37.54 38.77 -24.02
N LEU A 240 36.87 39.36 -23.00
CA LEU A 240 37.39 40.45 -22.17
C LEU A 240 37.97 40.04 -20.82
N GLY A 241 38.05 38.70 -20.50
CA GLY A 241 38.70 38.25 -19.28
C GLY A 241 37.87 37.28 -18.43
N SER A 242 37.40 36.13 -18.95
CA SER A 242 36.45 35.22 -18.32
C SER A 242 37.06 34.05 -17.57
N ASP A 243 38.30 34.04 -17.23
CA ASP A 243 38.88 33.19 -16.22
C ASP A 243 38.43 33.59 -14.79
N THR A 244 37.93 34.86 -14.67
CA THR A 244 37.51 35.43 -13.39
C THR A 244 36.26 34.74 -12.78
N GLN A 245 35.26 34.30 -13.57
CA GLN A 245 34.02 33.77 -12.98
C GLN A 245 34.21 32.37 -12.37
N LYS A 246 34.91 31.49 -13.05
CA LYS A 246 35.25 30.18 -12.52
C LYS A 246 36.20 30.27 -11.31
N GLU A 247 37.14 31.19 -11.37
CA GLU A 247 38.02 31.49 -10.24
C GLU A 247 37.21 32.02 -9.04
N ASP A 248 36.23 32.86 -9.28
CA ASP A 248 35.36 33.39 -8.22
C ASP A 248 34.49 32.28 -7.62
N GLU A 249 33.90 31.38 -8.43
CA GLU A 249 33.18 30.19 -7.96
C GLU A 249 34.09 29.27 -7.13
N VAL A 250 35.30 28.97 -7.62
CA VAL A 250 36.28 28.16 -6.88
C VAL A 250 36.66 28.80 -5.53
N ARG A 251 36.89 30.11 -5.52
CA ARG A 251 37.17 30.88 -4.30
C ARG A 251 35.98 30.84 -3.32
N GLU A 252 34.77 30.96 -3.86
CA GLU A 252 33.55 30.84 -3.04
C GLU A 252 33.42 29.45 -2.43
N TYR A 253 33.61 28.37 -3.20
CA TYR A 253 33.58 27.00 -2.71
C TYR A 253 34.65 26.72 -1.67
N GLN A 254 35.88 27.19 -1.90
CA GLN A 254 36.97 27.08 -0.92
C GLN A 254 36.62 27.80 0.39
N LYS A 255 36.09 29.01 0.31
CA LYS A 255 35.64 29.79 1.48
C LYS A 255 34.54 29.07 2.25
N ARG A 256 33.51 28.57 1.55
CA ARG A 256 32.44 27.77 2.16
C ARG A 256 32.96 26.49 2.83
N LEU A 257 33.94 25.81 2.20
CA LEU A 257 34.56 24.62 2.74
C LEU A 257 35.35 24.92 4.03
N GLU A 258 36.18 25.97 4.04
CA GLU A 258 36.98 26.35 5.22
C GLU A 258 36.11 26.74 6.41
N LEU A 259 34.98 27.41 6.20
CA LEU A 259 34.02 27.74 7.24
C LEU A 259 33.42 26.47 7.91
N LYS A 260 33.24 25.40 7.13
CA LYS A 260 32.67 24.13 7.59
C LYS A 260 33.69 23.13 8.13
N LYS A 261 34.98 23.31 7.91
CA LYS A 261 36.07 22.41 8.26
C LYS A 261 36.03 21.88 9.70
N LYS A 262 35.71 22.74 10.66
CA LYS A 262 35.67 22.38 12.10
C LYS A 262 34.49 21.48 12.48
N PHE A 263 33.50 21.34 11.60
CA PHE A 263 32.23 20.68 11.88
C PHE A 263 32.03 19.39 11.09
N MET A 264 32.95 19.03 10.17
CA MET A 264 32.87 17.84 9.32
C MET A 264 34.01 16.87 9.64
N HIS A 265 33.83 15.63 9.23
CA HIS A 265 34.92 14.64 9.29
C HIS A 265 36.07 15.01 8.33
N GLU A 266 37.28 14.57 8.66
CA GLU A 266 38.46 14.86 7.86
C GLU A 266 38.40 14.26 6.43
N ASP A 267 37.76 13.10 6.28
CA ASP A 267 37.53 12.48 4.98
C ASP A 267 36.59 13.32 4.10
N ALA A 268 35.55 13.92 4.66
CA ALA A 268 34.65 14.83 3.95
C ALA A 268 35.38 16.07 3.47
N TYR A 269 36.17 16.70 4.33
CA TYR A 269 36.98 17.86 3.96
C TYR A 269 37.94 17.52 2.81
N LYS A 270 38.68 16.41 2.93
CA LYS A 270 39.62 15.94 1.92
C LYS A 270 38.96 15.66 0.57
N GLU A 271 37.81 14.96 0.58
CA GLU A 271 37.10 14.62 -0.65
C GLU A 271 36.54 15.86 -1.35
N ILE A 272 35.87 16.75 -0.60
CA ILE A 272 35.31 18.00 -1.17
C ILE A 272 36.43 18.86 -1.73
N LYS A 273 37.54 19.05 -0.98
CA LYS A 273 38.71 19.81 -1.44
C LYS A 273 39.27 19.23 -2.73
N LYS A 274 39.43 17.90 -2.80
CA LYS A 274 39.91 17.20 -3.99
C LYS A 274 39.01 17.45 -5.20
N GLN A 275 37.70 17.50 -5.01
CA GLN A 275 36.74 17.74 -6.10
C GLN A 275 36.77 19.21 -6.52
N ILE A 276 36.97 20.16 -5.61
CA ILE A 276 37.16 21.59 -5.94
C ILE A 276 38.42 21.77 -6.76
N GLU A 277 39.55 21.16 -6.34
CA GLU A 277 40.81 21.21 -7.09
C GLU A 277 40.70 20.55 -8.49
N LYS A 278 39.86 19.48 -8.59
CA LYS A 278 39.56 18.85 -9.88
C LYS A 278 38.70 19.79 -10.77
N PHE A 279 37.67 20.41 -10.19
CA PHE A 279 36.80 21.38 -10.88
C PHE A 279 37.64 22.57 -11.44
N GLU A 280 38.58 23.07 -10.65
CA GLU A 280 39.50 24.13 -11.06
C GLU A 280 40.27 23.80 -12.35
N ARG A 281 40.73 22.51 -12.46
CA ARG A 281 41.57 22.06 -13.60
C ARG A 281 40.79 21.66 -14.86
N ILE A 282 39.48 21.32 -14.73
CA ILE A 282 38.67 20.83 -15.86
C ILE A 282 38.13 22.02 -16.65
N HIS A 283 38.15 21.94 -17.97
CA HIS A 283 37.55 22.96 -18.86
C HIS A 283 36.01 22.96 -18.69
N GLN A 284 35.39 24.18 -18.75
CA GLN A 284 33.95 24.34 -18.48
C GLN A 284 33.05 23.58 -19.46
N ASP A 285 33.49 23.41 -20.71
CA ASP A 285 32.72 22.71 -21.75
C ASP A 285 32.73 21.18 -21.61
N ASN A 286 33.44 20.64 -20.62
CA ASN A 286 33.43 19.22 -20.34
C ASN A 286 32.17 18.86 -19.56
N SER A 287 31.40 17.88 -20.02
CA SER A 287 30.21 17.35 -19.32
C SER A 287 30.50 16.89 -17.88
N GLU A 288 31.75 16.50 -17.59
CA GLU A 288 32.21 16.15 -16.26
C GLU A 288 32.26 17.37 -15.31
N ALA A 289 32.48 18.57 -15.82
CA ALA A 289 32.56 19.78 -15.01
C ALA A 289 31.21 20.07 -14.34
N SER A 290 30.08 19.96 -15.05
CA SER A 290 28.75 20.16 -14.49
C SER A 290 28.41 19.11 -13.42
N MET A 291 28.84 17.85 -13.60
CA MET A 291 28.64 16.81 -12.59
C MET A 291 29.44 17.07 -11.31
N ILE A 292 30.69 17.53 -11.44
CA ILE A 292 31.54 17.86 -10.31
C ILE A 292 30.99 19.11 -9.60
N GLN A 293 30.54 20.12 -10.33
CA GLN A 293 29.92 21.32 -9.77
C GLN A 293 28.70 20.97 -8.94
N THR A 294 27.76 20.21 -9.49
CA THR A 294 26.56 19.74 -8.78
C THR A 294 26.93 18.96 -7.51
N TYR A 295 27.98 18.13 -7.58
CA TYR A 295 28.48 17.41 -6.42
C TYR A 295 29.03 18.36 -5.34
N ILE A 296 29.88 19.34 -5.72
CA ILE A 296 30.46 20.31 -4.79
C ILE A 296 29.35 21.10 -4.10
N GLU A 297 28.41 21.60 -4.87
CA GLU A 297 27.24 22.34 -4.35
C GLU A 297 26.45 21.50 -3.37
N THR A 298 26.07 20.27 -3.76
CA THR A 298 25.34 19.32 -2.88
C THR A 298 26.11 19.03 -1.61
N ALA A 299 27.41 18.78 -1.68
CA ALA A 299 28.25 18.49 -0.53
C ALA A 299 28.42 19.70 0.40
N LEU A 300 28.54 20.90 -0.19
CA LEU A 300 28.63 22.17 0.56
C LEU A 300 27.27 22.63 1.08
N ASP A 301 26.15 22.14 0.57
CA ASP A 301 24.83 22.45 1.08
C ASP A 301 24.48 21.67 2.35
N ILE A 302 25.23 20.62 2.68
CA ILE A 302 25.09 19.93 3.95
C ILE A 302 25.40 20.91 5.09
N PRO A 303 24.47 21.08 6.04
CA PRO A 303 24.58 22.13 7.08
C PRO A 303 25.42 21.68 8.28
N PHE A 304 26.67 21.27 8.07
CA PHE A 304 27.55 20.74 9.12
C PHE A 304 27.69 21.69 10.33
N GLU A 305 27.71 23.01 10.08
CA GLU A 305 27.88 24.06 11.10
C GLU A 305 26.57 24.47 11.79
N LYS A 306 25.43 24.10 11.21
CA LYS A 306 24.12 24.55 11.72
C LYS A 306 23.52 23.54 12.65
N ILE A 307 23.69 23.76 13.93
CA ILE A 307 23.10 22.96 15.01
C ILE A 307 22.02 23.79 15.69
N SER A 308 20.81 23.27 15.85
CA SER A 308 19.83 23.91 16.74
C SER A 308 20.40 23.97 18.14
N LYS A 309 20.58 25.20 18.65
CA LYS A 309 21.20 25.46 19.96
C LYS A 309 20.21 25.36 21.10
N LYS A 310 18.92 25.14 20.84
CA LYS A 310 17.93 25.02 21.92
C LYS A 310 18.24 23.75 22.70
N LYS A 311 18.50 23.91 23.99
CA LYS A 311 18.64 22.80 24.93
C LYS A 311 17.33 22.05 25.05
N LEU A 312 17.40 20.74 25.21
CA LEU A 312 16.28 19.91 25.55
C LEU A 312 15.63 20.41 26.83
N ASP A 313 14.33 20.66 26.81
CA ASP A 313 13.52 21.03 27.96
C ASP A 313 12.22 20.20 27.94
N ILE A 314 12.12 19.27 28.89
CA ILE A 314 10.98 18.39 29.03
C ILE A 314 9.67 19.14 29.24
N LYS A 315 9.70 20.27 29.94
CA LYS A 315 8.51 21.09 30.21
C LYS A 315 7.91 21.65 28.90
N GLU A 316 8.77 22.04 27.97
CA GLU A 316 8.34 22.51 26.66
C GLU A 316 7.77 21.35 25.82
N VAL A 317 8.38 20.14 25.91
CA VAL A 317 7.88 18.95 25.24
C VAL A 317 6.49 18.59 25.76
N SER A 318 6.31 18.51 27.09
CA SER A 318 5.02 18.23 27.71
C SER A 318 3.96 19.26 27.33
N LYS A 319 4.33 20.55 27.41
CA LYS A 319 3.42 21.65 27.04
C LYS A 319 2.97 21.56 25.58
N GLN A 320 3.89 21.28 24.66
CA GLN A 320 3.59 21.18 23.23
C GLN A 320 2.71 19.95 22.91
N LEU A 321 3.03 18.79 23.50
CA LEU A 321 2.24 17.57 23.34
C LEU A 321 0.80 17.77 23.85
N ASN A 322 0.62 18.43 25.00
CA ASN A 322 -0.69 18.71 25.58
C ASN A 322 -1.47 19.77 24.80
N HIS A 323 -0.77 20.71 24.18
CA HIS A 323 -1.40 21.72 23.31
C HIS A 323 -1.90 21.11 22.01
N ASP A 324 -1.09 20.27 21.35
CA ASP A 324 -1.37 19.77 20.00
C ASP A 324 -2.26 18.50 19.99
N HIS A 325 -2.34 17.77 21.12
CA HIS A 325 -3.05 16.49 21.18
C HIS A 325 -3.99 16.40 22.38
N TYR A 326 -5.21 15.95 22.12
CA TYR A 326 -6.16 15.55 23.16
C TYR A 326 -5.93 14.07 23.52
N ALA A 327 -6.19 13.70 24.76
CA ALA A 327 -5.95 12.34 25.28
C ALA A 327 -4.51 11.84 25.08
N LEU A 328 -4.30 10.57 24.82
CA LEU A 328 -3.00 9.91 24.62
C LEU A 328 -2.04 10.08 25.82
N ASN A 329 -2.57 10.02 27.06
CA ASN A 329 -1.80 10.31 28.28
C ASN A 329 -0.58 9.39 28.43
N LYS A 330 -0.76 8.04 28.30
CA LYS A 330 0.34 7.07 28.37
C LYS A 330 1.42 7.30 27.29
N PRO A 331 1.06 7.44 25.98
CA PRO A 331 2.03 7.78 24.96
C PRO A 331 2.79 9.08 25.24
N LYS A 332 2.13 10.12 25.71
CA LYS A 332 2.77 11.39 26.07
C LYS A 332 3.76 11.21 27.21
N GLU A 333 3.36 10.54 28.29
CA GLU A 333 4.20 10.23 29.45
C GLU A 333 5.47 9.46 29.02
N ARG A 334 5.32 8.42 28.17
CA ARG A 334 6.47 7.67 27.65
C ARG A 334 7.41 8.53 26.80
N ILE A 335 6.87 9.42 25.98
CA ILE A 335 7.66 10.38 25.21
C ILE A 335 8.39 11.34 26.17
N GLU A 336 7.72 11.81 27.21
CA GLU A 336 8.31 12.67 28.23
C GLU A 336 9.43 11.97 28.99
N GLU A 337 9.23 10.73 29.44
CA GLU A 337 10.27 9.90 30.08
C GLU A 337 11.52 9.77 29.18
N TYR A 338 11.32 9.46 27.90
CA TYR A 338 12.40 9.35 26.94
C TYR A 338 13.22 10.65 26.81
N PHE A 339 12.53 11.79 26.68
CA PHE A 339 13.22 13.09 26.58
C PHE A 339 13.79 13.57 27.90
N ALA A 340 13.23 13.16 29.04
CA ALA A 340 13.80 13.45 30.37
C ALA A 340 15.18 12.79 30.53
N VAL A 341 15.31 11.53 30.14
CA VAL A 341 16.60 10.83 30.15
C VAL A 341 17.62 11.55 29.26
N ARG A 342 17.22 11.92 28.03
CA ARG A 342 18.11 12.67 27.13
C ARG A 342 18.52 14.03 27.66
N GLU A 343 17.61 14.77 28.26
CA GLU A 343 17.92 16.06 28.90
C GLU A 343 18.89 15.91 30.05
N LEU A 344 18.74 14.83 30.85
CA LEU A 344 19.60 14.54 31.96
C LEU A 344 21.03 14.21 31.52
N LEU A 345 21.16 13.38 30.48
CA LEU A 345 22.46 13.04 29.87
C LEU A 345 23.16 14.27 29.30
N GLU A 346 22.40 15.14 28.59
CA GLU A 346 22.95 16.42 28.08
C GLU A 346 23.41 17.33 29.18
N LYS A 347 22.63 17.50 30.26
CA LYS A 347 22.99 18.32 31.43
C LYS A 347 24.23 17.80 32.16
N ARG A 348 24.39 16.48 32.25
CA ARG A 348 25.53 15.83 32.91
C ARG A 348 26.75 15.70 32.02
N LYS A 349 26.66 16.11 30.74
CA LYS A 349 27.72 15.97 29.73
C LYS A 349 28.22 14.52 29.58
N ILE A 350 27.37 13.55 29.82
CA ILE A 350 27.65 12.14 29.58
C ILE A 350 27.67 11.95 28.09
N ALA A 351 28.75 11.34 27.57
CA ALA A 351 28.85 11.09 26.13
C ALA A 351 27.67 10.23 25.66
N GLU A 352 27.06 10.63 24.57
CA GLU A 352 25.91 9.89 24.02
C GLU A 352 26.22 8.43 23.66
N LYS A 353 27.51 8.05 23.57
CA LYS A 353 27.96 6.67 23.36
C LYS A 353 27.74 5.75 24.57
N ASP A 354 27.68 6.33 25.78
CA ASP A 354 27.57 5.56 27.04
C ASP A 354 26.13 5.49 27.56
N GLY A 355 25.17 6.13 26.87
CA GLY A 355 23.74 6.09 27.23
C GLY A 355 22.95 5.15 26.31
N ALA A 356 21.91 4.54 26.85
CA ALA A 356 20.97 3.70 26.08
C ALA A 356 20.30 4.56 25.00
N LYS A 357 20.76 4.45 23.77
CA LYS A 357 20.12 5.07 22.62
C LYS A 357 19.07 4.12 22.04
N VAL A 358 17.91 4.16 22.65
CA VAL A 358 16.73 3.50 22.11
C VAL A 358 16.03 4.47 21.16
N ILE A 359 15.47 3.98 20.09
CA ILE A 359 14.72 4.76 19.10
C ILE A 359 13.25 4.65 19.44
N LEU A 360 12.56 5.78 19.52
CA LEU A 360 11.11 5.75 19.71
C LEU A 360 10.41 5.21 18.46
N CYS A 361 9.62 4.16 18.63
CA CYS A 361 8.72 3.63 17.62
C CYS A 361 7.27 3.82 18.05
N LEU A 362 6.57 4.73 17.40
CA LEU A 362 5.14 4.97 17.61
C LEU A 362 4.34 3.98 16.77
N TYR A 363 3.64 3.04 17.41
CA TYR A 363 2.86 2.04 16.66
C TYR A 363 1.39 2.06 17.03
N GLY A 364 0.56 1.51 16.17
CA GLY A 364 -0.89 1.40 16.34
C GLY A 364 -1.66 1.62 15.03
N PRO A 365 -2.98 1.58 15.08
CA PRO A 365 -3.80 1.66 13.89
C PRO A 365 -3.60 2.96 13.10
N PRO A 366 -3.98 2.98 11.81
CA PRO A 366 -3.83 4.20 11.00
C PRO A 366 -4.71 5.33 11.52
N GLY A 367 -4.19 6.55 11.44
CA GLY A 367 -4.93 7.77 11.78
C GLY A 367 -5.01 8.14 13.26
N VAL A 368 -4.32 7.42 14.15
CA VAL A 368 -4.29 7.74 15.61
C VAL A 368 -3.32 8.86 16.00
N GLY A 369 -2.59 9.44 15.03
CA GLY A 369 -1.75 10.61 15.29
C GLY A 369 -0.26 10.33 15.45
N LYS A 370 0.25 9.16 15.04
CA LYS A 370 1.69 8.80 15.13
C LYS A 370 2.62 9.89 14.60
N THR A 371 2.47 10.25 13.34
CA THR A 371 3.29 11.28 12.68
C THR A 371 3.04 12.68 13.25
N SER A 372 1.82 12.94 13.75
CA SER A 372 1.48 14.20 14.39
C SER A 372 2.19 14.39 15.74
N LEU A 373 2.33 13.33 16.55
CA LEU A 373 3.11 13.36 17.80
C LEU A 373 4.59 13.66 17.53
N ALA A 374 5.18 13.02 16.52
CA ALA A 374 6.55 13.30 16.09
C ALA A 374 6.74 14.77 15.67
N ASN A 375 5.74 15.34 14.98
CA ASN A 375 5.75 16.75 14.60
C ASN A 375 5.69 17.68 15.84
N SER A 376 4.90 17.33 16.83
CA SER A 376 4.84 18.12 18.08
C SER A 376 6.14 18.08 18.87
N VAL A 377 6.81 16.92 18.88
CA VAL A 377 8.17 16.80 19.42
C VAL A 377 9.15 17.72 18.68
N SER A 378 9.14 17.69 17.35
CA SER A 378 9.99 18.55 16.52
C SER A 378 9.78 20.04 16.83
N LYS A 379 8.52 20.48 16.92
CA LYS A 379 8.16 21.85 17.29
C LYS A 379 8.67 22.24 18.69
N ALA A 380 8.48 21.36 19.67
CA ALA A 380 8.94 21.58 21.05
C ALA A 380 10.46 21.78 21.12
N LEU A 381 11.19 20.97 20.35
CA LEU A 381 12.65 21.03 20.26
C LEU A 381 13.15 22.17 19.37
N LYS A 382 12.27 22.87 18.65
CA LYS A 382 12.62 23.84 17.59
C LYS A 382 13.63 23.25 16.60
N ARG A 383 13.38 22.00 16.19
CA ARG A 383 14.14 21.30 15.17
C ARG A 383 13.25 21.05 13.96
N GLU A 384 13.81 21.13 12.77
CA GLU A 384 13.05 20.78 11.55
C GLU A 384 12.67 19.30 11.53
N LEU A 385 11.51 19.01 10.96
CA LEU A 385 11.00 17.65 10.81
C LEU A 385 11.18 17.20 9.37
N ILE A 386 11.90 16.11 9.18
CA ILE A 386 12.03 15.43 7.90
C ILE A 386 11.26 14.11 7.98
N ARG A 387 10.46 13.84 6.97
CA ARG A 387 9.71 12.59 6.88
C ARG A 387 10.24 11.74 5.73
N ILE A 388 10.69 10.53 6.05
CA ILE A 388 11.15 9.54 5.09
C ILE A 388 10.15 8.38 5.10
N ALA A 389 9.38 8.24 4.02
CA ALA A 389 8.47 7.10 3.85
C ALA A 389 9.29 5.88 3.45
N LEU A 390 9.18 4.82 4.25
CA LEU A 390 9.87 3.55 4.01
C LEU A 390 8.96 2.53 3.28
N GLY A 391 7.65 2.77 3.27
CA GLY A 391 6.71 1.93 2.54
C GLY A 391 6.96 1.98 1.03
N GLY A 392 7.21 0.80 0.43
CA GLY A 392 7.55 0.68 -0.99
C GLY A 392 9.01 0.98 -1.36
N LEU A 393 9.89 1.13 -0.36
CA LEU A 393 11.32 1.30 -0.57
C LEU A 393 11.94 -0.07 -0.87
N GLU A 394 12.42 -0.25 -2.09
CA GLU A 394 13.00 -1.51 -2.58
C GLU A 394 14.51 -1.43 -2.80
N ASP A 395 15.04 -0.22 -3.03
CA ASP A 395 16.46 0.00 -3.34
C ASP A 395 17.19 0.61 -2.14
N VAL A 396 18.21 -0.08 -1.67
CA VAL A 396 19.14 0.38 -0.62
C VAL A 396 19.78 1.73 -0.98
N ASN A 397 20.00 1.97 -2.25
CA ASN A 397 20.61 3.21 -2.71
C ASN A 397 19.72 4.44 -2.52
N GLU A 398 18.41 4.26 -2.35
CA GLU A 398 17.54 5.39 -1.97
C GLU A 398 17.89 5.95 -0.59
N LEU A 399 18.36 5.11 0.36
CA LEU A 399 18.79 5.58 1.68
C LEU A 399 20.26 6.05 1.68
N ARG A 400 21.15 5.32 0.97
CA ARG A 400 22.60 5.55 0.96
C ARG A 400 23.11 6.41 -0.18
N GLY A 401 22.26 6.73 -1.17
CA GLY A 401 22.68 7.41 -2.38
C GLY A 401 23.27 6.47 -3.45
N HIS A 402 23.22 6.91 -4.69
CA HIS A 402 23.75 6.20 -5.84
C HIS A 402 25.20 6.60 -6.10
N ARG A 403 26.05 5.63 -6.47
CA ARG A 403 27.44 5.96 -6.87
C ARG A 403 27.43 6.92 -8.05
N ARG A 404 28.28 7.95 -8.02
CA ARG A 404 28.38 9.01 -9.04
C ARG A 404 28.67 8.53 -10.46
N THR A 405 29.06 7.28 -10.62
CA THR A 405 29.32 6.67 -11.95
C THR A 405 28.04 6.42 -12.76
N TYR A 406 26.87 6.52 -12.14
CA TYR A 406 25.59 6.33 -12.81
C TYR A 406 24.97 7.66 -13.22
N ILE A 407 24.38 7.70 -14.41
CA ILE A 407 23.61 8.88 -14.87
C ILE A 407 22.39 9.04 -13.98
N GLY A 408 22.18 10.25 -13.46
CA GLY A 408 21.08 10.53 -12.54
C GLY A 408 21.37 10.14 -11.08
N ALA A 409 22.62 9.88 -10.72
CA ALA A 409 23.00 9.61 -9.33
C ALA A 409 22.65 10.78 -8.42
N MET A 410 22.08 10.46 -7.24
CA MET A 410 21.65 11.43 -6.23
C MET A 410 22.11 10.98 -4.85
N PRO A 411 22.27 11.91 -3.89
CA PRO A 411 22.50 11.55 -2.49
C PRO A 411 21.30 10.79 -1.92
N GLY A 412 21.55 10.03 -0.87
CA GLY A 412 20.50 9.28 -0.18
C GLY A 412 19.47 10.19 0.49
N ARG A 413 18.25 9.66 0.73
CA ARG A 413 17.14 10.39 1.36
C ARG A 413 17.52 10.99 2.73
N ILE A 414 18.41 10.32 3.48
CA ILE A 414 18.92 10.85 4.75
C ILE A 414 19.70 12.14 4.52
N THR A 415 20.64 12.13 3.59
CA THR A 415 21.44 13.30 3.24
C THR A 415 20.60 14.43 2.65
N GLN A 416 19.67 14.10 1.75
CA GLN A 416 18.72 15.08 1.21
C GLN A 416 17.90 15.72 2.33
N GLY A 417 17.42 14.91 3.27
CA GLY A 417 16.69 15.41 4.45
C GLY A 417 17.52 16.38 5.28
N LEU A 418 18.82 16.13 5.48
CA LEU A 418 19.70 17.06 6.18
C LEU A 418 19.84 18.41 5.45
N ILE A 419 19.95 18.37 4.11
CA ILE A 419 20.05 19.56 3.27
C ILE A 419 18.73 20.37 3.35
N GLU A 420 17.58 19.69 3.21
CA GLU A 420 16.25 20.31 3.32
C GLU A 420 16.00 20.93 4.70
N ALA A 421 16.41 20.23 5.76
CA ALA A 421 16.29 20.71 7.13
C ALA A 421 17.17 21.94 7.40
N LYS A 422 18.21 22.17 6.60
CA LYS A 422 19.20 23.24 6.82
C LYS A 422 19.85 23.20 8.20
N GLN A 423 19.87 22.03 8.86
CA GLN A 423 20.49 21.77 10.15
C GLN A 423 20.93 20.31 10.26
N ILE A 424 22.02 20.07 10.99
CA ILE A 424 22.62 18.73 11.11
C ILE A 424 21.90 17.83 12.14
N ASN A 425 21.08 18.41 13.00
CA ASN A 425 20.38 17.73 14.09
C ASN A 425 18.84 17.82 14.00
N PRO A 426 18.21 17.54 12.85
CA PRO A 426 16.76 17.53 12.71
C PRO A 426 16.11 16.38 13.46
N VAL A 427 14.78 16.35 13.47
CA VAL A 427 14.00 15.15 13.78
C VAL A 427 13.68 14.44 12.47
N ILE A 428 14.10 13.20 12.32
CA ILE A 428 13.80 12.39 11.13
C ILE A 428 12.76 11.33 11.51
N VAL A 429 11.60 11.38 10.84
CA VAL A 429 10.54 10.38 10.99
C VAL A 429 10.70 9.32 9.92
N LEU A 430 10.93 8.09 10.34
CA LEU A 430 10.95 6.90 9.51
C LEU A 430 9.54 6.31 9.50
N ASP A 431 8.77 6.64 8.46
CA ASP A 431 7.35 6.31 8.40
C ASP A 431 7.11 4.95 7.73
N GLU A 432 6.18 4.16 8.32
CA GLU A 432 5.80 2.83 7.85
C GLU A 432 6.96 1.82 7.82
N ILE A 433 7.75 1.74 8.90
CA ILE A 433 8.90 0.83 9.00
C ILE A 433 8.49 -0.65 8.96
N ASP A 434 7.26 -0.97 9.27
CA ASP A 434 6.64 -2.30 9.18
C ASP A 434 6.37 -2.75 7.74
N LYS A 435 6.54 -1.88 6.74
CA LYS A 435 6.36 -2.19 5.32
C LYS A 435 7.67 -2.35 4.56
N LEU A 436 8.77 -2.51 5.27
CA LEU A 436 10.06 -2.81 4.67
C LEU A 436 10.08 -4.23 4.10
N ASN A 437 10.36 -4.34 2.82
CA ASN A 437 10.52 -5.63 2.16
C ASN A 437 11.96 -5.83 1.69
N ARG A 438 12.44 -7.07 1.75
CA ARG A 438 13.68 -7.46 1.09
C ARG A 438 13.42 -7.57 -0.40
N SER A 439 14.30 -6.98 -1.21
CA SER A 439 14.22 -7.06 -2.66
C SER A 439 15.55 -7.56 -3.26
N PHE A 440 15.55 -7.88 -4.54
CA PHE A 440 16.76 -8.19 -5.30
C PHE A 440 17.77 -7.03 -5.33
N ARG A 441 17.35 -5.80 -5.00
CA ARG A 441 18.19 -4.59 -4.96
C ARG A 441 18.79 -4.33 -3.58
N GLY A 442 18.69 -5.28 -2.68
CA GLY A 442 19.27 -5.24 -1.35
C GLY A 442 18.29 -5.32 -0.20
N ASP A 443 18.82 -5.20 1.01
CA ASP A 443 18.02 -5.20 2.26
C ASP A 443 18.08 -3.80 2.92
N PRO A 444 17.04 -2.97 2.77
CA PRO A 444 16.98 -1.66 3.41
C PRO A 444 17.09 -1.73 4.94
N SER A 445 16.68 -2.84 5.55
CA SER A 445 16.77 -3.03 7.00
C SER A 445 18.21 -3.01 7.50
N ALA A 446 19.15 -3.55 6.72
CA ALA A 446 20.57 -3.54 7.08
C ALA A 446 21.14 -2.11 7.11
N VAL A 447 20.71 -1.25 6.18
CA VAL A 447 21.11 0.16 6.17
C VAL A 447 20.51 0.92 7.34
N LEU A 448 19.24 0.65 7.65
CA LEU A 448 18.59 1.26 8.80
C LEU A 448 19.26 0.83 10.11
N LEU A 449 19.74 -0.41 10.23
CA LEU A 449 20.50 -0.84 11.39
C LEU A 449 21.76 0.02 11.60
N GLU A 450 22.49 0.35 10.53
CA GLU A 450 23.67 1.23 10.62
C GLU A 450 23.29 2.67 10.97
N ILE A 451 22.24 3.21 10.35
CA ILE A 451 21.75 4.57 10.62
C ILE A 451 21.28 4.73 12.06
N LEU A 452 20.61 3.71 12.58
CA LEU A 452 19.98 3.72 13.89
C LEU A 452 20.91 3.24 15.02
N ASP A 453 22.04 2.61 14.68
CA ASP A 453 23.01 2.17 15.67
C ASP A 453 23.87 3.34 16.16
N PRO A 454 23.86 3.64 17.46
CA PRO A 454 24.68 4.72 18.04
C PRO A 454 26.17 4.57 17.85
N GLU A 455 26.66 3.32 17.72
CA GLU A 455 28.09 3.04 17.52
C GLU A 455 28.54 3.31 16.08
N GLN A 456 27.61 3.17 15.12
CA GLN A 456 27.90 3.24 13.69
C GLN A 456 27.42 4.55 13.05
N ASN A 457 26.33 5.14 13.54
CA ASN A 457 25.67 6.30 12.92
C ASN A 457 26.53 7.57 12.84
N SER A 458 27.57 7.67 13.68
CA SER A 458 28.53 8.78 13.60
C SER A 458 29.42 8.71 12.36
N LYS A 459 29.43 7.56 11.66
CA LYS A 459 30.23 7.31 10.47
C LYS A 459 29.36 6.82 9.28
N PHE A 460 28.12 7.27 9.21
CA PHE A 460 27.21 6.93 8.11
C PHE A 460 27.81 7.40 6.79
N ARG A 461 27.99 6.47 5.83
CA ARG A 461 28.57 6.77 4.53
C ARG A 461 27.50 6.86 3.45
N ASP A 462 27.38 8.03 2.87
CA ASP A 462 26.59 8.24 1.66
C ASP A 462 27.44 7.90 0.42
N TYR A 463 26.90 7.07 -0.48
CA TYR A 463 27.66 6.59 -1.64
C TYR A 463 27.80 7.65 -2.74
N TYR A 464 26.86 8.60 -2.85
CA TYR A 464 27.00 9.73 -3.75
C TYR A 464 28.09 10.67 -3.29
N LEU A 465 28.10 10.97 -2.02
CA LEU A 465 29.08 11.89 -1.42
C LEU A 465 30.46 11.21 -1.23
N ASN A 466 30.48 9.90 -0.99
CA ASN A 466 31.66 9.09 -0.76
C ASN A 466 32.49 9.48 0.47
N PHE A 467 31.86 10.11 1.46
CA PHE A 467 32.44 10.41 2.77
C PHE A 467 31.42 10.15 3.90
N ASN A 468 31.90 10.23 5.14
CA ASN A 468 31.10 9.96 6.31
C ASN A 468 30.37 11.20 6.82
N ILE A 469 29.10 11.02 7.23
CA ILE A 469 28.27 12.05 7.85
C ILE A 469 27.93 11.59 9.26
N ASP A 470 28.09 12.50 10.24
CA ASP A 470 27.73 12.24 11.65
C ASP A 470 26.21 12.43 11.86
N LEU A 471 25.48 11.32 12.03
CA LEU A 471 24.06 11.30 12.34
C LEU A 471 23.79 11.19 13.85
N SER A 472 24.81 11.20 14.71
CA SER A 472 24.65 10.99 16.14
C SER A 472 23.75 12.02 16.84
N LYS A 473 23.65 13.23 16.30
CA LYS A 473 22.82 14.32 16.82
C LYS A 473 21.40 14.36 16.25
N VAL A 474 21.11 13.51 15.28
CA VAL A 474 19.76 13.37 14.70
C VAL A 474 18.86 12.63 15.68
N ILE A 475 17.61 13.06 15.79
CA ILE A 475 16.58 12.33 16.54
C ILE A 475 15.76 11.53 15.55
N PHE A 476 15.87 10.20 15.62
CA PHE A 476 15.05 9.31 14.81
C PHE A 476 13.79 8.90 15.58
N ILE A 477 12.64 8.98 14.92
CA ILE A 477 11.35 8.48 15.42
C ILE A 477 10.79 7.57 14.32
N ALA A 478 10.53 6.32 14.66
CA ALA A 478 9.88 5.38 13.72
C ALA A 478 8.37 5.38 13.90
N THR A 479 7.63 5.08 12.85
CA THR A 479 6.20 4.77 12.93
C THR A 479 5.89 3.43 12.29
N ALA A 480 4.96 2.68 12.88
CA ALA A 480 4.51 1.40 12.37
C ALA A 480 3.01 1.22 12.59
N ASN A 481 2.37 0.38 11.80
CA ASN A 481 1.01 -0.06 12.10
C ASN A 481 1.03 -1.37 12.89
N ASP A 482 1.96 -2.27 12.58
CA ASP A 482 2.10 -3.57 13.21
C ASP A 482 3.57 -3.87 13.52
N ILE A 483 3.86 -4.17 14.78
CA ILE A 483 5.21 -4.49 15.26
C ILE A 483 5.70 -5.84 14.68
N SER A 484 4.78 -6.79 14.47
CA SER A 484 5.14 -8.15 14.03
C SER A 484 5.87 -8.17 12.69
N ASN A 485 5.58 -7.20 11.82
CA ASN A 485 6.17 -7.06 10.50
C ASN A 485 7.54 -6.33 10.52
N ILE A 486 7.95 -5.79 11.66
CA ILE A 486 9.27 -5.16 11.78
C ILE A 486 10.34 -6.25 11.95
N PRO A 487 11.44 -6.23 11.17
CA PRO A 487 12.54 -7.16 11.33
C PRO A 487 13.10 -7.19 12.77
N ALA A 488 13.32 -8.41 13.31
CA ALA A 488 13.73 -8.59 14.70
C ALA A 488 14.95 -7.74 15.12
N PRO A 489 16.03 -7.61 14.32
CA PRO A 489 17.18 -6.79 14.69
C PRO A 489 16.87 -5.30 14.86
N LEU A 490 15.89 -4.79 14.12
CA LEU A 490 15.41 -3.42 14.28
C LEU A 490 14.55 -3.28 15.53
N ARG A 491 13.70 -4.28 15.82
CA ARG A 491 12.84 -4.28 17.02
C ARG A 491 13.66 -4.18 18.32
N ASP A 492 14.76 -4.89 18.40
CA ASP A 492 15.63 -4.91 19.59
C ASP A 492 16.27 -3.55 19.91
N ARG A 493 16.25 -2.61 18.96
CA ARG A 493 16.78 -1.24 19.10
C ARG A 493 15.71 -0.17 19.30
N MET A 494 14.45 -0.58 19.41
CA MET A 494 13.32 0.34 19.48
C MET A 494 12.60 0.24 20.81
N GLU A 495 12.21 1.39 21.33
CA GLU A 495 11.22 1.50 22.39
C GLU A 495 9.85 1.73 21.76
N PHE A 496 8.94 0.79 22.01
CA PHE A 496 7.62 0.80 21.40
C PHE A 496 6.62 1.54 22.28
N ILE A 497 5.99 2.55 21.68
CA ILE A 497 4.93 3.32 22.31
C ILE A 497 3.63 3.07 21.54
N GLU A 498 2.69 2.40 22.21
CA GLU A 498 1.40 2.07 21.63
C GLU A 498 0.47 3.26 21.59
N LEU A 499 -0.09 3.54 20.40
CA LEU A 499 -1.18 4.48 20.22
C LEU A 499 -2.45 3.69 19.95
N SER A 500 -3.31 3.60 20.96
CA SER A 500 -4.59 2.90 20.86
C SER A 500 -5.63 3.72 20.10
N SER A 501 -6.75 3.05 19.78
CA SER A 501 -7.93 3.67 19.19
C SER A 501 -8.53 4.76 20.09
N TYR A 502 -9.14 5.78 19.48
CA TYR A 502 -9.87 6.81 20.20
C TYR A 502 -11.30 6.37 20.52
N THR A 503 -11.78 6.78 21.71
CA THR A 503 -13.21 6.70 22.07
C THR A 503 -14.04 7.71 21.29
N PRO A 504 -15.37 7.53 21.22
CA PRO A 504 -16.26 8.53 20.62
C PRO A 504 -16.12 9.93 21.23
N SER A 505 -16.02 10.00 22.56
CA SER A 505 -15.82 11.25 23.29
C SER A 505 -14.47 11.91 22.96
N GLU A 506 -13.40 11.12 22.90
CA GLU A 506 -12.11 11.64 22.46
C GLU A 506 -12.15 12.15 21.00
N LYS A 507 -12.80 11.42 20.09
CA LYS A 507 -13.00 11.86 18.70
C LYS A 507 -13.81 13.16 18.61
N PHE A 508 -14.85 13.30 19.44
CA PHE A 508 -15.64 14.51 19.54
C PHE A 508 -14.77 15.72 19.91
N HIS A 509 -13.99 15.59 20.96
CA HIS A 509 -13.08 16.65 21.41
C HIS A 509 -11.98 16.96 20.38
N ILE A 510 -11.42 15.93 19.74
CA ILE A 510 -10.43 16.08 18.66
C ILE A 510 -11.05 16.79 17.46
N MET A 511 -12.26 16.42 17.04
CA MET A 511 -12.95 17.04 15.93
C MET A 511 -13.23 18.51 16.21
N LYS A 512 -13.79 18.82 17.37
CA LYS A 512 -14.19 20.16 17.75
C LYS A 512 -13.00 21.10 17.96
N LYS A 513 -11.97 20.62 18.64
CA LYS A 513 -10.84 21.46 19.08
C LYS A 513 -9.71 21.56 18.03
N TYR A 514 -9.51 20.54 17.20
CA TYR A 514 -8.37 20.48 16.28
C TYR A 514 -8.80 20.33 14.81
N LEU A 515 -9.67 19.36 14.47
CA LEU A 515 -9.93 19.07 13.06
C LEU A 515 -10.73 20.19 12.39
N ILE A 516 -11.79 20.68 13.02
CA ILE A 516 -12.63 21.75 12.44
C ILE A 516 -11.80 23.02 12.23
N PRO A 517 -11.09 23.59 13.24
CA PRO A 517 -10.28 24.77 13.04
C PRO A 517 -9.20 24.61 11.96
N ASP A 518 -8.55 23.44 11.92
CA ASP A 518 -7.48 23.12 10.99
C ASP A 518 -8.01 23.07 9.54
N GLU A 519 -9.13 22.36 9.34
CA GLU A 519 -9.74 22.24 8.02
C GLU A 519 -10.42 23.55 7.55
N LEU A 520 -11.00 24.34 8.45
CA LEU A 520 -11.48 25.70 8.11
C LEU A 520 -10.34 26.54 7.53
N LYS A 521 -9.21 26.59 8.23
CA LYS A 521 -8.02 27.33 7.78
C LYS A 521 -7.51 26.85 6.43
N LYS A 522 -7.46 25.54 6.20
CA LYS A 522 -6.99 24.95 4.93
C LYS A 522 -7.92 25.22 3.75
N HIS A 523 -9.21 25.37 4.01
CA HIS A 523 -10.22 25.65 2.98
C HIS A 523 -10.55 27.14 2.86
N GLY A 524 -9.79 28.02 3.54
CA GLY A 524 -9.98 29.48 3.46
C GLY A 524 -11.25 29.99 4.15
N LEU A 525 -11.87 29.19 5.02
CA LEU A 525 -13.06 29.55 5.75
C LEU A 525 -12.70 30.19 7.12
N LYS A 526 -13.46 31.20 7.50
CA LYS A 526 -13.34 31.80 8.83
C LYS A 526 -14.19 31.02 9.85
N SER A 527 -13.84 31.07 11.11
CA SER A 527 -14.56 30.36 12.17
C SER A 527 -16.02 30.77 12.37
N ASN A 528 -16.41 31.96 11.92
CA ASN A 528 -17.78 32.45 11.95
C ASN A 528 -18.61 32.08 10.71
N GLU A 529 -17.99 31.54 9.66
CA GLU A 529 -18.66 31.20 8.40
C GLU A 529 -19.26 29.79 8.38
N LEU A 530 -18.73 28.88 9.21
CA LEU A 530 -19.26 27.52 9.36
C LEU A 530 -19.48 27.20 10.85
N SER A 531 -20.67 26.70 11.18
CA SER A 531 -21.03 26.23 12.52
C SER A 531 -21.61 24.81 12.40
N ILE A 532 -21.14 23.90 13.22
CA ILE A 532 -21.62 22.52 13.32
C ILE A 532 -22.02 22.30 14.77
N ASP A 533 -23.25 21.83 15.03
CA ASP A 533 -23.71 21.58 16.39
C ASP A 533 -23.10 20.28 16.97
N ASP A 534 -23.14 20.16 18.27
CA ASP A 534 -22.51 19.03 18.98
C ASP A 534 -23.19 17.69 18.66
N GLU A 535 -24.50 17.66 18.53
CA GLU A 535 -25.27 16.46 18.12
C GLU A 535 -24.88 16.00 16.72
N THR A 536 -24.65 16.93 15.81
CA THR A 536 -24.21 16.62 14.45
C THR A 536 -22.78 16.06 14.45
N ILE A 537 -21.88 16.57 15.31
CA ILE A 537 -20.55 16.02 15.48
C ILE A 537 -20.61 14.56 15.94
N GLU A 538 -21.44 14.26 16.94
CA GLU A 538 -21.64 12.90 17.43
C GLU A 538 -22.21 11.97 16.33
N LEU A 539 -23.19 12.44 15.57
CA LEU A 539 -23.75 11.70 14.46
C LEU A 539 -22.73 11.41 13.34
N ILE A 540 -21.85 12.36 13.04
CA ILE A 540 -20.77 12.15 12.06
C ILE A 540 -19.80 11.06 12.55
N ILE A 541 -19.49 11.05 13.84
CA ILE A 541 -18.58 10.07 14.44
C ILE A 541 -19.20 8.67 14.43
N SER A 542 -20.51 8.56 14.76
CA SER A 542 -21.21 7.26 14.85
C SER A 542 -21.56 6.69 13.49
N ASP A 543 -22.19 7.48 12.62
CA ASP A 543 -22.89 6.97 11.44
C ASP A 543 -22.10 7.15 10.14
N TYR A 544 -21.16 8.10 10.10
CA TYR A 544 -20.41 8.41 8.86
C TYR A 544 -18.93 8.00 8.90
N THR A 545 -18.42 7.54 10.07
CA THR A 545 -17.02 7.10 10.19
C THR A 545 -16.88 5.83 11.02
N ARG A 546 -16.18 4.84 10.45
CA ARG A 546 -15.78 3.62 11.18
C ARG A 546 -14.27 3.47 11.05
N GLU A 547 -13.55 3.88 12.08
CA GLU A 547 -12.09 3.83 12.11
C GLU A 547 -11.57 3.92 13.55
N SER A 548 -10.39 3.37 13.78
CA SER A 548 -9.68 3.48 15.07
C SER A 548 -9.19 4.90 15.35
N GLY A 549 -8.73 5.60 14.32
CA GLY A 549 -8.21 6.97 14.39
C GLY A 549 -9.23 8.04 14.00
N VAL A 550 -8.71 9.12 13.40
CA VAL A 550 -9.50 10.29 12.96
C VAL A 550 -9.23 10.70 11.50
N ARG A 551 -8.69 9.78 10.68
CA ARG A 551 -8.31 10.08 9.28
C ARG A 551 -9.54 10.29 8.39
N ASN A 552 -10.53 9.39 8.47
CA ASN A 552 -11.77 9.52 7.72
C ASN A 552 -12.64 10.63 8.31
N LEU A 553 -12.64 10.79 9.64
CA LEU A 553 -13.30 11.90 10.30
C LEU A 553 -12.78 13.25 9.78
N ARG A 554 -11.46 13.42 9.64
CA ARG A 554 -10.84 14.59 9.01
C ARG A 554 -11.33 14.79 7.57
N ARG A 555 -11.42 13.71 6.77
CA ARG A 555 -11.94 13.76 5.39
C ARG A 555 -13.39 14.23 5.33
N LYS A 556 -14.21 13.77 6.28
CA LYS A 556 -15.60 14.22 6.39
C LYS A 556 -15.69 15.69 6.76
N VAL A 557 -14.90 16.16 7.71
CA VAL A 557 -14.79 17.60 8.04
C VAL A 557 -14.35 18.41 6.81
N ALA A 558 -13.34 17.94 6.08
CA ALA A 558 -12.91 18.59 4.85
C ALA A 558 -14.01 18.63 3.78
N GLU A 559 -14.83 17.57 3.67
CA GLU A 559 -15.99 17.53 2.78
C GLU A 559 -17.05 18.58 3.18
N LEU A 560 -17.37 18.69 4.48
CA LEU A 560 -18.24 19.73 5.00
C LEU A 560 -17.72 21.14 4.66
N CYS A 561 -16.41 21.37 4.86
CA CYS A 561 -15.79 22.66 4.54
C CYS A 561 -15.90 23.00 3.04
N ARG A 562 -15.61 22.02 2.14
CA ARG A 562 -15.72 22.25 0.69
C ARG A 562 -17.15 22.55 0.23
N LYS A 563 -18.13 21.78 0.70
CA LYS A 563 -19.55 22.01 0.34
C LYS A 563 -20.05 23.33 0.94
N SER A 564 -19.61 23.69 2.15
CA SER A 564 -19.92 24.98 2.76
C SER A 564 -19.30 26.15 2.00
N ALA A 565 -18.04 26.06 1.59
CA ALA A 565 -17.40 27.09 0.76
C ALA A 565 -18.14 27.28 -0.57
N LYS A 566 -18.56 26.17 -1.21
CA LYS A 566 -19.40 26.23 -2.42
C LYS A 566 -20.72 26.96 -2.17
N LYS A 567 -21.44 26.64 -1.08
CA LYS A 567 -22.72 27.32 -0.74
C LYS A 567 -22.52 28.81 -0.45
N LEU A 568 -21.49 29.18 0.32
CA LEU A 568 -21.17 30.57 0.61
C LEU A 568 -20.97 31.40 -0.67
N LEU A 569 -20.27 30.84 -1.67
CA LEU A 569 -19.97 31.54 -2.92
C LEU A 569 -21.15 31.55 -3.90
N LEU A 570 -21.90 30.47 -4.03
CA LEU A 570 -23.03 30.38 -4.99
C LEU A 570 -24.30 31.05 -4.50
N GLU A 571 -24.58 30.90 -3.20
CA GLU A 571 -25.81 31.41 -2.60
C GLU A 571 -25.64 32.81 -1.96
N ASN A 572 -24.40 33.32 -1.97
CA ASN A 572 -23.99 34.62 -1.40
C ASN A 572 -24.42 34.80 0.09
N ILE A 573 -24.39 33.69 0.85
CA ILE A 573 -24.74 33.68 2.28
C ILE A 573 -23.48 33.96 3.12
N LYS A 574 -23.68 34.52 4.32
CA LYS A 574 -22.58 34.88 5.22
C LYS A 574 -22.16 33.77 6.17
N LYS A 575 -23.02 32.77 6.37
CA LYS A 575 -22.80 31.69 7.34
C LYS A 575 -23.55 30.43 6.92
N VAL A 576 -22.93 29.30 7.03
CA VAL A 576 -23.53 27.97 6.88
C VAL A 576 -23.65 27.33 8.25
N ILE A 577 -24.85 26.84 8.60
CA ILE A 577 -25.13 26.11 9.83
C ILE A 577 -25.45 24.68 9.43
N ILE A 578 -24.65 23.73 9.92
CA ILE A 578 -24.88 22.31 9.70
C ILE A 578 -25.44 21.70 10.97
N ASN A 579 -26.59 21.03 10.84
CA ASN A 579 -27.28 20.34 11.92
C ASN A 579 -27.73 18.94 11.44
N THR A 580 -28.28 18.13 12.35
CA THR A 580 -28.70 16.75 12.06
C THR A 580 -29.72 16.66 10.93
N LYS A 581 -30.54 17.70 10.69
CA LYS A 581 -31.60 17.72 9.67
C LYS A 581 -31.06 17.93 8.26
N ASN A 582 -30.03 18.76 8.11
CA ASN A 582 -29.45 19.11 6.80
C ASN A 582 -28.13 18.42 6.49
N LEU A 583 -27.63 17.56 7.39
CA LEU A 583 -26.37 16.87 7.23
C LEU A 583 -26.29 16.06 5.93
N ASN A 584 -27.40 15.46 5.51
CA ASN A 584 -27.49 14.67 4.27
C ASN A 584 -27.24 15.49 2.99
N GLU A 585 -27.34 16.82 3.04
CA GLU A 585 -26.99 17.69 1.91
C GLU A 585 -25.46 17.84 1.77
N PHE A 586 -24.74 17.69 2.89
CA PHE A 586 -23.30 17.89 2.98
C PHE A 586 -22.50 16.58 2.97
N LEU A 587 -23.07 15.51 3.50
CA LEU A 587 -22.43 14.19 3.47
C LEU A 587 -23.34 13.21 2.73
N ASP A 588 -22.72 12.27 2.01
CA ASP A 588 -23.43 11.20 1.34
C ASP A 588 -24.14 10.29 2.36
N LYS A 589 -24.75 9.20 1.89
CA LYS A 589 -25.49 8.25 2.73
C LYS A 589 -24.70 7.83 3.97
N LYS A 590 -25.40 7.62 5.08
CA LYS A 590 -24.86 6.98 6.27
C LYS A 590 -24.15 5.69 5.86
N VAL A 591 -22.92 5.53 6.30
CA VAL A 591 -22.09 4.36 5.93
C VAL A 591 -22.34 3.21 6.88
N PHE A 592 -22.80 3.53 8.09
CA PHE A 592 -23.00 2.55 9.17
C PHE A 592 -24.31 2.85 9.90
N GLU A 593 -25.14 1.83 9.99
CA GLU A 593 -26.15 1.74 11.02
C GLU A 593 -25.57 0.79 12.07
N ILE A 594 -25.20 1.32 13.24
CA ILE A 594 -24.90 0.46 14.38
C ILE A 594 -26.22 -0.20 14.70
N GLU A 595 -26.32 -1.51 14.44
CA GLU A 595 -27.44 -2.28 14.97
C GLU A 595 -27.37 -2.19 16.49
N LYS A 596 -28.11 -1.25 17.05
CA LYS A 596 -28.31 -1.23 18.50
C LYS A 596 -28.92 -2.54 18.92
N ASN A 597 -28.48 -3.04 20.03
CA ASN A 597 -29.01 -4.26 20.60
C ASN A 597 -30.53 -4.12 20.76
N ASN A 598 -31.33 -4.93 20.05
CA ASN A 598 -32.78 -4.87 20.06
C ASN A 598 -33.39 -5.42 21.36
N GLY A 599 -32.58 -5.78 22.35
CA GLY A 599 -33.02 -6.11 23.71
C GLY A 599 -33.71 -7.45 23.89
N GLU A 600 -33.92 -8.25 22.84
CA GLU A 600 -34.60 -9.53 22.94
C GLU A 600 -33.63 -10.69 23.20
N ASN A 601 -33.83 -11.37 24.30
CA ASN A 601 -33.11 -12.59 24.62
C ASN A 601 -33.53 -13.72 23.68
N GLN A 602 -32.57 -14.35 23.01
CA GLN A 602 -32.80 -15.40 22.02
C GLN A 602 -32.02 -16.67 22.34
N VAL A 603 -32.50 -17.82 21.87
CA VAL A 603 -31.79 -19.08 21.96
C VAL A 603 -30.81 -19.18 20.82
N GLY A 604 -29.54 -19.53 21.13
CA GLY A 604 -28.51 -19.74 20.13
C GLY A 604 -27.91 -18.48 19.53
N GLN A 605 -28.27 -17.27 19.97
CA GLN A 605 -27.68 -16.01 19.52
C GLN A 605 -26.87 -15.36 20.65
N VAL A 606 -25.62 -15.03 20.39
CA VAL A 606 -24.67 -14.52 21.40
C VAL A 606 -23.84 -13.38 20.80
N ASN A 607 -23.64 -12.32 21.59
CA ASN A 607 -22.76 -11.23 21.21
C ASN A 607 -21.32 -11.53 21.62
N GLY A 608 -20.44 -11.66 20.64
CA GLY A 608 -19.00 -11.77 20.82
C GLY A 608 -18.30 -10.45 20.57
N LEU A 609 -17.13 -10.27 21.15
CA LEU A 609 -16.29 -9.08 20.92
C LEU A 609 -15.07 -9.44 20.07
N ALA A 610 -14.95 -8.78 18.94
CA ALA A 610 -13.83 -8.93 18.02
C ALA A 610 -12.96 -7.67 17.98
N TRP A 611 -11.74 -7.87 17.51
CA TRP A 611 -10.82 -6.78 17.15
C TRP A 611 -10.46 -6.90 15.68
N THR A 612 -10.51 -5.77 14.99
CA THR A 612 -10.21 -5.65 13.56
C THR A 612 -9.21 -4.52 13.31
N SER A 613 -8.67 -4.43 12.11
CA SER A 613 -7.77 -3.34 11.72
C SER A 613 -8.41 -1.95 11.81
N VAL A 614 -9.74 -1.87 11.85
CA VAL A 614 -10.49 -0.61 11.99
C VAL A 614 -10.99 -0.34 13.41
N GLY A 615 -10.71 -1.22 14.36
CA GLY A 615 -11.09 -1.14 15.78
C GLY A 615 -11.85 -2.34 16.28
N GLY A 616 -12.44 -2.23 17.48
CA GLY A 616 -13.29 -3.27 18.04
C GLY A 616 -14.64 -3.35 17.31
N ASP A 617 -15.24 -4.53 17.36
CA ASP A 617 -16.56 -4.81 16.79
C ASP A 617 -17.36 -5.79 17.66
N VAL A 618 -18.69 -5.74 17.55
CA VAL A 618 -19.60 -6.72 18.18
C VAL A 618 -20.04 -7.70 17.12
N LEU A 619 -19.66 -8.95 17.28
CA LEU A 619 -20.03 -10.04 16.38
C LEU A 619 -21.22 -10.80 16.95
N LYS A 620 -22.29 -10.92 16.20
CA LYS A 620 -23.39 -11.84 16.52
C LYS A 620 -22.95 -13.25 16.09
N VAL A 621 -22.94 -14.18 17.01
CA VAL A 621 -22.73 -15.61 16.75
C VAL A 621 -24.07 -16.30 16.88
N GLU A 622 -24.50 -16.96 15.82
CA GLU A 622 -25.77 -17.69 15.74
C GLU A 622 -25.48 -19.18 15.67
N ALA A 623 -26.20 -19.96 16.47
CA ALA A 623 -26.13 -21.42 16.45
C ALA A 623 -27.54 -22.00 16.33
N VAL A 624 -27.68 -23.00 15.48
CA VAL A 624 -28.90 -23.80 15.34
C VAL A 624 -28.56 -25.28 15.40
N LYS A 625 -29.49 -26.06 15.95
CA LYS A 625 -29.41 -27.53 15.93
C LYS A 625 -30.41 -28.10 14.94
N ILE A 626 -29.99 -29.02 14.10
CA ILE A 626 -30.76 -29.70 13.07
C ILE A 626 -30.64 -31.20 13.35
N LYS A 627 -31.73 -31.95 13.29
CA LYS A 627 -31.66 -33.42 13.47
C LYS A 627 -30.61 -34.01 12.54
N GLY A 628 -29.67 -34.77 13.06
CA GLY A 628 -28.54 -35.25 12.29
C GLY A 628 -27.68 -36.28 13.01
N LYS A 629 -26.38 -36.28 12.73
CA LYS A 629 -25.40 -37.29 13.23
C LYS A 629 -24.24 -36.64 13.98
N GLY A 630 -24.39 -35.47 14.59
CA GLY A 630 -23.35 -34.83 15.39
C GLY A 630 -22.33 -34.05 14.58
N GLU A 631 -22.65 -33.65 13.33
CA GLU A 631 -21.75 -32.85 12.48
C GLU A 631 -21.76 -31.39 12.89
N LEU A 632 -20.58 -30.74 12.77
CA LEU A 632 -20.41 -29.31 13.00
C LEU A 632 -20.18 -28.59 11.67
N THR A 633 -21.12 -27.75 11.30
CA THR A 633 -21.05 -26.87 10.12
C THR A 633 -20.73 -25.45 10.55
N LEU A 634 -19.77 -24.81 9.88
CA LEU A 634 -19.31 -23.45 10.19
C LEU A 634 -19.41 -22.58 8.94
N THR A 635 -20.07 -21.41 9.08
CA THR A 635 -20.21 -20.42 7.98
C THR A 635 -19.94 -19.00 8.48
N GLY A 636 -19.62 -18.06 7.59
CA GLY A 636 -19.36 -16.64 7.91
C GLY A 636 -17.92 -16.20 7.65
N SER A 637 -17.24 -16.77 6.66
CA SER A 637 -15.85 -16.39 6.27
C SER A 637 -14.85 -16.50 7.43
N LEU A 638 -14.87 -17.66 8.14
CA LEU A 638 -14.04 -17.94 9.29
C LEU A 638 -12.65 -18.44 8.87
N GLY A 639 -11.60 -17.87 9.45
CA GLY A 639 -10.24 -18.37 9.34
C GLY A 639 -10.01 -19.68 10.09
N ASP A 640 -8.84 -20.28 9.94
CA ASP A 640 -8.56 -21.63 10.45
C ASP A 640 -8.46 -21.67 11.97
N VAL A 641 -7.93 -20.61 12.61
CA VAL A 641 -7.86 -20.50 14.07
C VAL A 641 -9.27 -20.43 14.68
N MET A 642 -10.17 -19.69 14.07
CA MET A 642 -11.54 -19.59 14.55
C MET A 642 -12.32 -20.90 14.33
N LYS A 643 -12.06 -21.63 13.23
CA LYS A 643 -12.64 -22.97 13.00
C LYS A 643 -12.13 -23.98 14.04
N GLU A 644 -10.86 -23.92 14.39
CA GLU A 644 -10.28 -24.75 15.46
C GLU A 644 -10.93 -24.44 16.81
N SER A 645 -11.05 -23.15 17.16
CA SER A 645 -11.72 -22.71 18.38
C SER A 645 -13.17 -23.22 18.46
N ALA A 646 -13.91 -23.22 17.34
CA ALA A 646 -15.26 -23.76 17.29
C ALA A 646 -15.30 -25.28 17.53
N ARG A 647 -14.32 -26.03 17.03
CA ARG A 647 -14.20 -27.48 17.29
C ARG A 647 -13.87 -27.77 18.76
N ILE A 648 -12.97 -26.98 19.36
CA ILE A 648 -12.64 -27.06 20.79
C ILE A 648 -13.89 -26.77 21.62
N ALA A 649 -14.60 -25.68 21.30
CA ALA A 649 -15.84 -25.29 21.94
C ALA A 649 -16.89 -26.45 21.91
N PHE A 650 -17.09 -27.05 20.74
CA PHE A 650 -18.03 -28.15 20.58
C PHE A 650 -17.61 -29.39 21.38
N SER A 651 -16.32 -29.74 21.36
CA SER A 651 -15.80 -30.87 22.13
C SER A 651 -15.97 -30.68 23.65
N MET A 652 -15.65 -29.47 24.13
CA MET A 652 -15.83 -29.10 25.53
C MET A 652 -17.31 -29.16 25.96
N ILE A 653 -18.22 -28.67 25.12
CA ILE A 653 -19.67 -28.74 25.42
C ILE A 653 -20.17 -30.20 25.55
N LYS A 654 -19.69 -31.12 24.69
CA LYS A 654 -19.99 -32.54 24.80
C LYS A 654 -19.61 -33.08 26.21
N VAL A 655 -18.38 -32.77 26.64
CA VAL A 655 -17.91 -33.18 27.99
C VAL A 655 -18.79 -32.58 29.09
N LEU A 656 -19.15 -31.30 29.02
CA LEU A 656 -20.01 -30.66 30.03
C LEU A 656 -21.46 -31.22 30.06
N ILE A 657 -21.97 -31.67 28.92
CA ILE A 657 -23.26 -32.39 28.85
C ILE A 657 -23.14 -33.74 29.52
N ASP A 658 -22.08 -34.53 29.23
CA ASP A 658 -21.85 -35.83 29.82
C ASP A 658 -21.63 -35.76 31.33
N GLU A 659 -20.97 -34.68 31.80
CA GLU A 659 -20.80 -34.42 33.25
C GLU A 659 -22.08 -33.87 33.92
N GLY A 660 -23.16 -33.63 33.16
CA GLY A 660 -24.43 -33.11 33.69
C GLY A 660 -24.38 -31.62 34.09
N LYS A 661 -23.30 -30.90 33.76
CA LYS A 661 -23.16 -29.44 34.03
C LYS A 661 -24.10 -28.63 33.16
N ILE A 662 -24.39 -29.10 31.96
CA ILE A 662 -25.39 -28.49 31.05
C ILE A 662 -26.63 -29.38 31.09
N LYS A 663 -27.72 -28.85 31.67
CA LYS A 663 -28.99 -29.59 31.79
C LYS A 663 -29.76 -29.57 30.49
N ILE A 664 -30.00 -30.74 29.91
CA ILE A 664 -30.73 -30.91 28.64
C ILE A 664 -32.21 -31.16 28.95
N PRO A 665 -33.13 -30.33 28.42
CA PRO A 665 -34.56 -30.54 28.54
C PRO A 665 -35.01 -31.83 27.85
N LYS A 666 -35.94 -32.59 28.48
CA LYS A 666 -36.45 -33.86 27.94
C LYS A 666 -36.98 -33.76 26.50
N LYS A 667 -37.51 -32.60 26.11
CA LYS A 667 -38.04 -32.34 24.74
C LYS A 667 -36.95 -32.36 23.65
N ILE A 668 -35.68 -32.21 24.01
CA ILE A 668 -34.55 -32.20 23.07
C ILE A 668 -33.98 -33.59 22.87
N ILE A 669 -34.19 -34.50 23.83
CA ILE A 669 -33.69 -35.86 23.76
C ILE A 669 -34.56 -36.65 22.76
N ILE A 670 -33.98 -37.03 21.62
CA ILE A 670 -34.65 -37.79 20.56
C ILE A 670 -34.71 -39.26 20.94
N ASP A 671 -33.57 -39.85 21.32
CA ASP A 671 -33.41 -41.21 21.78
C ASP A 671 -32.55 -41.20 23.06
N PRO A 672 -33.11 -41.72 24.18
CA PRO A 672 -32.35 -41.82 25.45
C PRO A 672 -31.08 -42.68 25.38
N LYS A 673 -30.93 -43.52 24.34
CA LYS A 673 -29.79 -44.39 24.15
C LYS A 673 -28.66 -43.76 23.36
N VAL A 674 -28.93 -42.61 22.73
CA VAL A 674 -27.98 -41.88 21.91
C VAL A 674 -27.71 -40.54 22.58
N ASN A 675 -26.45 -40.15 22.64
CA ASN A 675 -26.08 -38.82 23.17
C ASN A 675 -26.75 -37.72 22.38
N VAL A 676 -27.24 -36.71 23.08
CA VAL A 676 -27.99 -35.62 22.44
C VAL A 676 -27.20 -34.91 21.35
N TYR A 677 -25.90 -34.74 21.55
CA TYR A 677 -25.02 -34.10 20.58
C TYR A 677 -24.74 -34.94 19.32
N ASP A 678 -24.95 -36.27 19.38
CA ASP A 678 -24.86 -37.16 18.22
C ASP A 678 -26.19 -37.27 17.47
N SER A 679 -27.28 -36.76 18.07
CA SER A 679 -28.61 -36.70 17.46
C SER A 679 -28.91 -35.44 16.69
N TYR A 680 -28.01 -34.46 16.75
CA TYR A 680 -28.18 -33.17 16.08
C TYR A 680 -26.89 -32.73 15.38
N ASN A 681 -27.00 -32.25 14.14
CA ASN A 681 -25.99 -31.46 13.49
C ASN A 681 -26.07 -30.01 14.00
N ILE A 682 -24.95 -29.42 14.30
CA ILE A 682 -24.85 -28.04 14.77
C ILE A 682 -24.35 -27.15 13.61
N HIS A 683 -25.11 -26.11 13.31
CA HIS A 683 -24.66 -25.10 12.36
C HIS A 683 -24.43 -23.79 13.11
N ILE A 684 -23.17 -23.30 13.04
CA ILE A 684 -22.76 -22.01 13.59
C ILE A 684 -22.54 -21.05 12.44
N HIS A 685 -23.20 -19.92 12.52
CA HIS A 685 -23.06 -18.84 11.56
C HIS A 685 -22.57 -17.57 12.26
N VAL A 686 -21.59 -16.92 11.68
CA VAL A 686 -21.15 -15.58 12.09
C VAL A 686 -21.45 -14.64 10.93
N PRO A 687 -22.54 -13.84 11.00
CA PRO A 687 -22.95 -12.93 9.95
C PRO A 687 -21.84 -11.95 9.52
N ASP A 688 -22.08 -11.21 8.45
CA ASP A 688 -21.15 -10.27 7.86
C ASP A 688 -19.94 -10.95 7.15
N GLY A 689 -20.26 -11.80 6.17
CA GLY A 689 -19.31 -12.61 5.40
C GLY A 689 -18.31 -11.84 4.54
N ALA A 690 -18.51 -10.53 4.36
CA ALA A 690 -17.60 -9.66 3.61
C ALA A 690 -16.27 -9.41 4.34
N THR A 691 -16.24 -9.60 5.66
CA THR A 691 -15.05 -9.39 6.49
C THR A 691 -14.50 -10.75 6.98
N PRO A 692 -13.29 -11.16 6.58
CA PRO A 692 -12.66 -12.36 7.12
C PRO A 692 -12.49 -12.25 8.65
N LYS A 693 -12.86 -13.30 9.37
CA LYS A 693 -12.77 -13.36 10.84
C LYS A 693 -11.87 -14.50 11.24
N ASP A 694 -10.84 -14.20 12.02
CA ASP A 694 -9.92 -15.20 12.54
C ASP A 694 -9.46 -14.86 13.96
N GLY A 695 -9.28 -15.88 14.79
CA GLY A 695 -8.78 -15.72 16.15
C GLY A 695 -9.48 -16.64 17.16
N PRO A 696 -8.78 -17.00 18.24
CA PRO A 696 -9.29 -17.92 19.26
C PRO A 696 -10.27 -17.25 20.25
N SER A 697 -10.34 -15.90 20.27
CA SER A 697 -11.05 -15.13 21.30
C SER A 697 -12.59 -15.23 21.27
N ALA A 698 -13.15 -15.91 20.27
CA ALA A 698 -14.57 -16.20 20.17
C ALA A 698 -14.98 -17.52 20.88
N GLY A 699 -14.03 -18.21 21.51
CA GLY A 699 -14.23 -19.52 22.11
C GLY A 699 -15.41 -19.56 23.09
N ILE A 700 -15.44 -18.66 24.08
CA ILE A 700 -16.56 -18.61 25.05
C ILE A 700 -17.88 -18.21 24.37
N THR A 701 -17.88 -17.37 23.37
CA THR A 701 -19.06 -16.92 22.61
C THR A 701 -19.69 -18.09 21.86
N ILE A 702 -18.88 -18.84 21.13
CA ILE A 702 -19.30 -20.03 20.38
C ILE A 702 -19.81 -21.11 21.33
N SER A 703 -19.09 -21.36 22.45
CA SER A 703 -19.49 -22.31 23.47
C SER A 703 -20.85 -21.95 24.07
N THR A 704 -21.08 -20.66 24.35
CA THR A 704 -22.34 -20.17 24.90
C THR A 704 -23.50 -20.36 23.92
N ALA A 705 -23.27 -20.11 22.62
CA ALA A 705 -24.26 -20.34 21.58
C ALA A 705 -24.65 -21.84 21.50
N ILE A 706 -23.67 -22.74 21.54
CA ILE A 706 -23.91 -24.21 21.54
C ILE A 706 -24.60 -24.62 22.82
N ALA A 707 -24.18 -24.14 23.99
CA ALA A 707 -24.81 -24.46 25.27
C ALA A 707 -26.27 -24.00 25.32
N SER A 708 -26.56 -22.84 24.79
CA SER A 708 -27.90 -22.25 24.68
C SER A 708 -28.86 -23.15 23.87
N ILE A 709 -28.44 -23.62 22.70
CA ILE A 709 -29.29 -24.47 21.84
C ILE A 709 -29.55 -25.85 22.46
N PHE A 710 -28.56 -26.41 23.20
CA PHE A 710 -28.75 -27.71 23.89
C PHE A 710 -29.53 -27.57 25.19
N SER A 711 -29.35 -26.50 25.95
CA SER A 711 -30.12 -26.25 27.17
C SER A 711 -31.52 -25.65 26.90
N ASP A 712 -31.77 -25.19 25.66
CA ASP A 712 -33.00 -24.45 25.28
C ASP A 712 -33.25 -23.18 26.11
N LYS A 713 -32.16 -22.62 26.63
CA LYS A 713 -32.16 -21.38 27.39
C LYS A 713 -31.81 -20.20 26.52
N LYS A 714 -32.51 -19.11 26.75
CA LYS A 714 -32.19 -17.83 26.04
C LYS A 714 -30.91 -17.22 26.56
N VAL A 715 -30.16 -16.58 25.70
CA VAL A 715 -29.01 -15.76 26.05
C VAL A 715 -29.43 -14.30 26.22
N LYS A 716 -28.94 -13.67 27.26
CA LYS A 716 -29.17 -12.24 27.51
C LYS A 716 -28.61 -11.39 26.35
N ALA A 717 -29.43 -10.54 25.78
CA ALA A 717 -29.07 -9.70 24.65
C ALA A 717 -28.14 -8.54 25.02
N ASP A 718 -28.20 -8.06 26.27
CA ASP A 718 -27.37 -6.95 26.79
C ASP A 718 -25.98 -7.40 27.29
N VAL A 719 -25.64 -8.69 27.12
CA VAL A 719 -24.35 -9.26 27.48
C VAL A 719 -23.52 -9.51 26.22
N ALA A 720 -22.26 -9.10 26.25
CA ALA A 720 -21.27 -9.50 25.28
C ALA A 720 -20.05 -10.14 25.96
N MET A 721 -19.32 -10.94 25.22
CA MET A 721 -18.21 -11.68 25.80
C MET A 721 -17.03 -11.86 24.86
N THR A 722 -15.85 -12.06 25.43
CA THR A 722 -14.65 -12.44 24.72
C THR A 722 -13.74 -13.28 25.59
N GLY A 723 -13.21 -14.36 25.05
CA GLY A 723 -12.31 -15.25 25.75
C GLY A 723 -11.99 -16.46 24.88
N GLU A 724 -10.74 -16.89 24.92
CA GLU A 724 -10.33 -18.17 24.39
C GLU A 724 -10.72 -19.25 25.40
N ILE A 725 -11.00 -20.47 24.95
CA ILE A 725 -11.40 -21.56 25.80
C ILE A 725 -10.56 -22.79 25.53
N ASP A 726 -10.17 -23.49 26.58
CA ASP A 726 -9.53 -24.79 26.49
C ASP A 726 -10.52 -25.98 26.61
N LEU A 727 -10.04 -27.18 26.35
CA LEU A 727 -10.87 -28.40 26.40
C LEU A 727 -11.44 -28.72 27.81
N LYS A 728 -10.89 -28.09 28.86
CA LYS A 728 -11.34 -28.26 30.26
C LYS A 728 -12.33 -27.15 30.67
N GLY A 729 -12.69 -26.25 29.79
CA GLY A 729 -13.58 -25.13 30.04
C GLY A 729 -12.96 -23.95 30.79
N LYS A 730 -11.62 -23.86 30.84
CA LYS A 730 -10.92 -22.72 31.41
C LYS A 730 -10.89 -21.57 30.40
N VAL A 731 -11.17 -20.36 30.87
CA VAL A 731 -11.13 -19.15 30.05
C VAL A 731 -9.72 -18.60 30.03
N LEU A 732 -9.15 -18.46 28.81
CA LEU A 732 -7.80 -18.02 28.58
C LEU A 732 -7.77 -16.53 28.14
N PRO A 733 -6.65 -15.80 28.40
CA PRO A 733 -6.52 -14.38 28.10
C PRO A 733 -6.48 -14.12 26.58
N ILE A 734 -6.93 -12.94 26.22
CA ILE A 734 -7.02 -12.48 24.82
C ILE A 734 -6.29 -11.16 24.62
N GLY A 735 -6.10 -10.76 23.35
CA GLY A 735 -5.58 -9.47 22.95
C GLY A 735 -6.69 -8.45 22.58
N GLY A 736 -6.32 -7.15 22.55
CA GLY A 736 -7.19 -6.08 22.07
C GLY A 736 -8.40 -5.81 22.97
N LEU A 737 -8.27 -6.02 24.29
CA LEU A 737 -9.39 -5.87 25.23
C LEU A 737 -9.99 -4.45 25.20
N LYS A 738 -9.15 -3.42 25.15
CA LYS A 738 -9.60 -2.01 25.16
C LYS A 738 -10.54 -1.73 23.99
N GLU A 739 -10.14 -2.10 22.78
CA GLU A 739 -10.92 -1.89 21.56
C GLU A 739 -12.24 -2.66 21.60
N LYS A 740 -12.21 -3.89 22.10
CA LYS A 740 -13.39 -4.74 22.25
C LYS A 740 -14.41 -4.15 23.21
N LEU A 741 -13.97 -3.63 24.36
CA LEU A 741 -14.87 -3.01 25.34
C LEU A 741 -15.41 -1.66 24.85
N ILE A 742 -14.61 -0.88 24.13
CA ILE A 742 -15.10 0.34 23.48
C ILE A 742 -16.20 0.02 22.44
N ALA A 743 -16.06 -1.08 21.69
CA ALA A 743 -17.09 -1.50 20.74
C ALA A 743 -18.38 -1.98 21.45
N ALA A 744 -18.24 -2.75 22.52
CA ALA A 744 -19.37 -3.16 23.35
C ALA A 744 -20.15 -1.95 23.90
N TYR A 745 -19.42 -0.96 24.42
CA TYR A 745 -20.01 0.29 24.92
C TYR A 745 -20.77 1.06 23.82
N LYS A 746 -20.19 1.18 22.62
CA LYS A 746 -20.85 1.80 21.47
C LYS A 746 -22.12 1.08 21.01
N ALA A 747 -22.13 -0.24 21.12
CA ALA A 747 -23.28 -1.08 20.78
C ALA A 747 -24.36 -1.13 21.88
N ASP A 748 -24.23 -0.30 22.92
CA ASP A 748 -25.14 -0.23 24.08
C ASP A 748 -25.25 -1.53 24.89
N ILE A 749 -24.17 -2.32 24.89
CA ILE A 749 -24.01 -3.50 25.74
C ILE A 749 -23.83 -3.05 27.19
N LYS A 750 -24.57 -3.66 28.11
CA LYS A 750 -24.53 -3.31 29.54
C LYS A 750 -23.51 -4.11 30.31
N THR A 751 -23.30 -5.39 29.94
CA THR A 751 -22.39 -6.28 30.65
C THR A 751 -21.40 -6.92 29.70
N ALA A 752 -20.12 -6.89 30.05
CA ALA A 752 -19.04 -7.54 29.29
C ALA A 752 -18.36 -8.63 30.13
N LEU A 753 -18.33 -9.86 29.62
CA LEU A 753 -17.59 -10.96 30.24
C LEU A 753 -16.20 -11.07 29.62
N ILE A 754 -15.18 -11.01 30.48
CA ILE A 754 -13.78 -11.03 30.04
C ILE A 754 -12.96 -12.00 30.91
N PRO A 755 -11.84 -12.56 30.37
CA PRO A 755 -10.98 -13.43 31.16
C PRO A 755 -10.41 -12.69 32.38
N ARG A 756 -10.35 -13.38 33.54
CA ARG A 756 -9.82 -12.81 34.80
C ARG A 756 -8.41 -12.24 34.64
N LYS A 757 -7.54 -12.92 33.91
CA LYS A 757 -6.17 -12.44 33.67
C LYS A 757 -6.14 -11.09 32.92
N ASN A 758 -7.07 -10.89 31.97
CA ASN A 758 -7.21 -9.60 31.31
C ASN A 758 -7.82 -8.55 32.26
N TYR A 759 -8.79 -8.92 33.09
CA TYR A 759 -9.36 -8.03 34.10
C TYR A 759 -8.28 -7.47 35.02
N GLU A 760 -7.41 -8.31 35.56
CA GLU A 760 -6.33 -7.92 36.47
C GLU A 760 -5.26 -7.07 35.79
N ARG A 761 -4.89 -7.43 34.56
CA ARG A 761 -3.79 -6.78 33.85
C ARG A 761 -4.23 -5.51 33.12
N ASP A 762 -5.33 -5.57 32.37
CA ASP A 762 -5.66 -4.61 31.34
C ASP A 762 -6.77 -3.62 31.74
N LEU A 763 -7.50 -3.84 32.86
CA LEU A 763 -8.61 -2.99 33.28
C LEU A 763 -8.22 -1.53 33.51
N LYS A 764 -6.99 -1.27 33.96
CA LYS A 764 -6.46 0.08 34.17
C LYS A 764 -6.32 0.87 32.87
N ASP A 765 -6.24 0.19 31.72
CA ASP A 765 -6.04 0.77 30.39
C ASP A 765 -7.36 1.11 29.71
N ILE A 766 -8.47 0.66 30.31
CA ILE A 766 -9.81 0.94 29.79
C ILE A 766 -10.21 2.36 30.17
N PRO A 767 -10.72 3.18 29.23
CA PRO A 767 -11.20 4.51 29.53
C PRO A 767 -12.25 4.52 30.63
N SER A 768 -12.20 5.55 31.52
CA SER A 768 -13.16 5.71 32.61
C SER A 768 -14.61 5.72 32.11
N GLU A 769 -14.85 6.41 30.99
CA GLU A 769 -16.17 6.46 30.34
C GLU A 769 -16.75 5.06 30.08
N VAL A 770 -15.93 4.12 29.65
CA VAL A 770 -16.37 2.73 29.40
C VAL A 770 -16.55 1.95 30.71
N ARG A 771 -15.59 2.09 31.65
CA ARG A 771 -15.65 1.41 32.94
C ARG A 771 -16.82 1.81 33.82
N ASP A 772 -17.14 3.10 33.80
CA ASP A 772 -18.14 3.65 34.69
C ASP A 772 -19.59 3.44 34.16
N ASN A 773 -19.74 3.14 32.85
CA ASN A 773 -21.04 2.96 32.21
C ASN A 773 -21.33 1.53 31.74
N MET A 774 -20.42 0.57 31.99
CA MET A 774 -20.58 -0.83 31.61
C MET A 774 -20.08 -1.74 32.73
N GLU A 775 -20.88 -2.73 33.09
CA GLU A 775 -20.47 -3.76 34.05
C GLU A 775 -19.46 -4.71 33.39
N ILE A 776 -18.24 -4.78 33.92
CA ILE A 776 -17.17 -5.65 33.41
C ILE A 776 -16.95 -6.78 34.41
N ILE A 777 -17.27 -8.01 34.00
CA ILE A 777 -17.23 -9.20 34.87
C ILE A 777 -16.04 -10.06 34.44
N ALA A 778 -15.23 -10.44 35.44
CA ALA A 778 -14.11 -11.37 35.27
C ALA A 778 -14.58 -12.81 35.38
N VAL A 779 -14.26 -13.65 34.38
CA VAL A 779 -14.61 -15.08 34.36
C VAL A 779 -13.35 -15.95 34.27
N ASP A 780 -13.34 -17.06 35.00
CA ASP A 780 -12.25 -18.04 35.01
C ASP A 780 -12.62 -19.32 34.26
N THR A 781 -13.89 -19.71 34.35
CA THR A 781 -14.40 -20.96 33.79
C THR A 781 -15.63 -20.70 32.91
N PHE A 782 -15.90 -21.64 32.03
CA PHE A 782 -17.11 -21.59 31.21
C PHE A 782 -18.40 -21.68 32.03
N SER A 783 -18.35 -22.32 33.18
CA SER A 783 -19.49 -22.37 34.12
C SER A 783 -19.85 -20.96 34.59
N ASP A 784 -18.86 -20.13 34.93
CA ASP A 784 -19.09 -18.73 35.30
C ASP A 784 -19.77 -17.96 34.13
N VAL A 785 -19.33 -18.22 32.89
CA VAL A 785 -19.95 -17.60 31.73
C VAL A 785 -21.42 -17.95 31.58
N LEU A 786 -21.79 -19.23 31.79
CA LEU A 786 -23.19 -19.68 31.69
C LEU A 786 -24.08 -19.05 32.76
N GLU A 787 -23.55 -18.81 33.95
CA GLU A 787 -24.29 -18.21 35.06
C GLU A 787 -24.74 -16.77 34.73
N TYR A 788 -23.85 -16.00 34.10
CA TYR A 788 -24.17 -14.60 33.75
C TYR A 788 -24.97 -14.46 32.47
N THR A 789 -24.93 -15.45 31.56
CA THR A 789 -25.46 -15.32 30.20
C THR A 789 -26.81 -16.02 29.96
N LEU A 790 -27.08 -17.18 30.58
CA LEU A 790 -28.28 -17.93 30.29
C LEU A 790 -29.43 -17.59 31.24
N VAL A 791 -30.64 -17.44 30.67
CA VAL A 791 -31.87 -17.11 31.39
C VAL A 791 -32.86 -18.26 31.30
#